data_e5578cedd80902d0a3a4fba49df1cc53
#
_entry.id   e5578cedd80902d0a3a4fba49df1cc53
#
_cell.length_a   1.000
_cell.length_b   1.000
_cell.length_c   1.000
_cell.angle_alpha   90.00
_cell.angle_beta   90.00
_cell.angle_gamma   90.00
#
_symmetry.space_group_name_H-M   'P 1'
#
loop_
_entity.id
_entity.type
_entity.pdbx_description
1 polymer ?
#
loop_
_entity_poly.entity_id
_entity_poly.type
_entity_poly.pdbx_seq_one_letter_code
_entity_poly.pdbx_strand_id
1 'polypeptide(L)'
;MRRHVLGAAILLLLGSAQVFAQQTTGNITGRVLDQQGAAMPGVTVTAKSASTGFTRTEVSDAAGVYRLNALPVGLYDVTADLAGFTTVAQKDIIVSISQTTTVDFGLKVASVAETVNVVGASPLIETTASSVGQVVDPKRIESLPLNGRQFANLAATVPGVGLGFHTDPTKSTQYSPQINGGNGRNVNYQIDGGDNNDDTVGGLLQMFPLEAIQEFNFQTQRFKAEYGRSNGGVLNVVTKSGTNTASGSFFEMFRDKSLNAQSESERLAKVDKQDYRRNQFGGSFGGPIAKDKAHFFFAVERTQQDTTQVVDTLGLFPDKNGVFAVPYRENLVTGKVTTNLNPAQYLSVRYGYNNNSQPYNAARTSTFDNWGDSTNKFNSINLNHNWVMGGAKLNEFIFQYADFSNFIASRSSAPAESFPNNVTIGANGNTPQTTQQHKFQFRDDFSWHVTRMGGIGHDFKAGVNFINEPRLFITFNTGKGAVFYAHLTNELSGPIRSVTISDGDSSANIPTKQFATYIQDDWRASDRLTINLGLRYDIVDGLQFDQSKNPNYVLVVNAAKAGKFNVLPAPVANILNHFTETPRNDRNNFQPRIGAVLDTMGDGKDIVRGGWGIYTDFGYTNSNVLFAAADASGNGFGNTFNVDNSTGIRNPDGSFFRVSQSLDLIRSQNQVAAGAFPLFGQWVDPLLQQPYQMQTNAGWSHELTKDTVISVDYVNSLGRDLNTRARLNQRTPGSLSNPRRVSAAIGTNLNPNAASNRPAISNGKSKYDALILSARRRLSKGVDFTASYTLARATSTIGSAVDQLNATNIVDPNNPFDSPVQNGPTTDTDSRHRLSISAVFELPGGFRLAPFYLFRTALPIALIDGRDLNLDGERTDIPARAFAVDSFNSDNGTTTIKDVGACETVNCGRGYKQQQLNLRVSKVFHLGGRANVEAIGELFNLFNTVNPGGFLTVVNTSSGSQDPTLLQPTTFSGDFRRPEQRVGQLGLRFTF
;
A
#
# COMPACT_ATOMS: atom_id res chain seq x y z
N MET A 1 -30.94 30.18 20.39
CA MET A 1 -30.19 31.08 19.52
C MET A 1 -28.94 30.49 18.89
N ARG A 2 -28.01 29.84 19.62
CA ARG A 2 -26.79 29.26 19.00
C ARG A 2 -27.01 28.15 17.93
N ARG A 3 -28.09 27.34 18.06
CA ARG A 3 -28.42 26.30 17.07
C ARG A 3 -28.97 26.84 15.74
N HIS A 4 -29.67 28.00 15.77
CA HIS A 4 -30.21 28.59 14.54
C HIS A 4 -29.19 29.44 13.79
N VAL A 5 -28.18 29.99 14.48
CA VAL A 5 -27.04 30.69 13.85
C VAL A 5 -26.10 29.68 13.12
N LEU A 6 -25.92 28.50 13.69
CA LEU A 6 -25.15 27.43 13.02
C LEU A 6 -25.88 26.90 11.77
N GLY A 7 -27.19 26.73 11.82
CA GLY A 7 -28.01 26.34 10.68
C GLY A 7 -28.03 27.37 9.56
N ALA A 8 -28.12 28.67 9.92
CA ALA A 8 -28.06 29.76 8.96
C ALA A 8 -26.66 29.96 8.36
N ALA A 9 -25.58 29.72 9.13
CA ALA A 9 -24.21 29.74 8.64
C ALA A 9 -23.92 28.56 7.69
N ILE A 10 -24.49 27.38 7.96
CA ILE A 10 -24.36 26.20 7.05
C ILE A 10 -25.17 26.44 5.77
N LEU A 11 -26.38 27.07 5.86
CA LEU A 11 -27.16 27.41 4.67
C LEU A 11 -26.55 28.55 3.84
N LEU A 12 -25.88 29.52 4.47
CA LEU A 12 -25.14 30.58 3.79
C LEU A 12 -23.82 30.08 3.16
N LEU A 13 -23.18 29.08 3.75
CA LEU A 13 -22.00 28.39 3.16
C LEU A 13 -22.38 27.47 2.00
N LEU A 14 -23.60 26.91 2.00
CA LEU A 14 -24.13 26.13 0.88
C LEU A 14 -24.65 26.98 -0.28
N GLY A 15 -24.86 28.27 -0.09
CA GLY A 15 -25.41 29.19 -1.11
C GLY A 15 -24.37 29.89 -1.99
N SER A 16 -23.06 29.80 -1.71
CA SER A 16 -22.02 30.54 -2.45
C SER A 16 -20.73 29.76 -2.76
N ALA A 17 -20.62 28.49 -2.34
CA ALA A 17 -19.50 27.64 -2.72
C ALA A 17 -19.84 26.91 -4.02
N GLN A 18 -19.26 27.33 -5.13
CA GLN A 18 -19.05 26.48 -6.29
C GLN A 18 -17.95 25.48 -5.90
N VAL A 19 -18.32 24.28 -5.64
CA VAL A 19 -17.50 23.21 -5.05
C VAL A 19 -17.04 22.26 -6.18
N PHE A 20 -15.90 21.59 -6.09
CA PHE A 20 -15.09 21.06 -7.22
C PHE A 20 -14.47 19.62 -7.00
N ALA A 21 -14.41 18.63 -7.94
CA ALA A 21 -14.09 17.18 -7.76
C ALA A 21 -13.12 16.43 -8.74
N GLN A 22 -12.71 15.15 -8.52
CA GLN A 22 -11.63 14.37 -9.19
C GLN A 22 -12.09 13.41 -10.30
N GLN A 23 -11.19 13.12 -11.34
CA GLN A 23 -11.53 12.30 -12.52
C GLN A 23 -11.59 10.78 -12.24
N THR A 24 -12.79 10.20 -12.41
CA THR A 24 -13.04 8.77 -12.65
C THR A 24 -13.27 8.48 -14.13
N THR A 25 -13.01 9.45 -14.98
CA THR A 25 -13.28 9.54 -16.41
C THR A 25 -11.97 9.78 -17.16
N GLY A 26 -12.02 9.69 -18.47
CA GLY A 26 -10.96 10.14 -19.36
C GLY A 26 -11.42 11.28 -20.26
N ASN A 27 -10.53 11.78 -21.08
CA ASN A 27 -10.80 12.86 -22.03
C ASN A 27 -10.38 12.46 -23.44
N ILE A 28 -11.01 13.09 -24.45
CA ILE A 28 -10.51 13.10 -25.83
C ILE A 28 -10.21 14.54 -26.21
N THR A 29 -9.05 14.78 -26.80
CA THR A 29 -8.68 16.06 -27.41
C THR A 29 -8.12 15.80 -28.79
N GLY A 30 -8.05 16.82 -29.62
CA GLY A 30 -7.43 16.71 -30.93
C GLY A 30 -7.60 17.99 -31.75
N ARG A 31 -7.07 17.96 -32.96
CA ARG A 31 -7.19 19.04 -33.95
C ARG A 31 -8.01 18.59 -35.15
N VAL A 32 -8.75 19.53 -35.67
CA VAL A 32 -9.40 19.37 -36.97
C VAL A 32 -8.67 20.29 -37.98
N LEU A 33 -8.14 19.65 -39.02
CA LEU A 33 -7.36 20.32 -40.08
C LEU A 33 -8.03 20.08 -41.44
N ASP A 34 -7.81 20.96 -42.37
CA ASP A 34 -8.15 20.72 -43.79
C ASP A 34 -7.06 19.88 -44.50
N GLN A 35 -7.23 19.65 -45.80
CA GLN A 35 -6.27 18.89 -46.59
C GLN A 35 -4.90 19.57 -46.75
N GLN A 36 -4.83 20.87 -46.55
CA GLN A 36 -3.62 21.67 -46.59
C GLN A 36 -2.93 21.80 -45.22
N GLY A 37 -3.55 21.24 -44.18
CA GLY A 37 -3.06 21.31 -42.80
C GLY A 37 -3.45 22.60 -42.06
N ALA A 38 -4.38 23.41 -42.61
CA ALA A 38 -4.89 24.59 -41.93
C ALA A 38 -5.93 24.23 -40.88
N ALA A 39 -5.94 24.98 -39.75
CA ALA A 39 -6.89 24.77 -38.65
C ALA A 39 -8.34 25.05 -39.10
N MET A 40 -9.26 24.16 -38.72
CA MET A 40 -10.69 24.28 -39.02
C MET A 40 -11.51 24.61 -37.78
N PRO A 41 -11.89 25.86 -37.55
CA PRO A 41 -12.81 26.22 -36.48
C PRO A 41 -14.27 25.88 -36.80
N GLY A 42 -15.08 25.71 -35.78
CA GLY A 42 -16.52 25.49 -35.90
C GLY A 42 -16.95 24.10 -36.30
N VAL A 43 -16.03 23.13 -36.35
CA VAL A 43 -16.34 21.71 -36.60
C VAL A 43 -16.99 21.10 -35.38
N THR A 44 -18.15 20.45 -35.53
CA THR A 44 -18.83 19.71 -34.50
C THR A 44 -18.18 18.35 -34.32
N VAL A 45 -17.62 18.08 -33.14
CA VAL A 45 -17.02 16.78 -32.80
C VAL A 45 -17.85 16.08 -31.74
N THR A 46 -18.29 14.86 -32.04
CA THR A 46 -19.17 14.07 -31.18
C THR A 46 -18.51 12.72 -30.83
N ALA A 47 -18.34 12.43 -29.54
CA ALA A 47 -18.00 11.10 -29.05
C ALA A 47 -19.24 10.40 -28.56
N LYS A 48 -19.49 9.18 -29.05
CA LYS A 48 -20.63 8.33 -28.65
C LYS A 48 -20.15 6.95 -28.23
N SER A 49 -20.55 6.51 -27.04
CA SER A 49 -20.36 5.14 -26.59
C SER A 49 -21.48 4.24 -27.12
N ALA A 50 -21.15 3.26 -27.95
CA ALA A 50 -22.11 2.30 -28.46
C ALA A 50 -22.71 1.41 -27.34
N SER A 51 -21.94 1.15 -26.28
CA SER A 51 -22.34 0.27 -25.18
C SER A 51 -23.35 0.90 -24.21
N THR A 52 -23.31 2.22 -23.99
CA THR A 52 -24.15 2.93 -23.00
C THR A 52 -25.04 4.00 -23.61
N GLY A 53 -24.82 4.37 -24.87
CA GLY A 53 -25.49 5.50 -25.53
C GLY A 53 -24.99 6.87 -25.01
N PHE A 54 -24.01 6.90 -24.08
CA PHE A 54 -23.44 8.16 -23.61
C PHE A 54 -22.87 8.96 -24.78
N THR A 55 -23.24 10.24 -24.87
CA THR A 55 -22.83 11.10 -25.97
C THR A 55 -22.32 12.43 -25.44
N ARG A 56 -21.20 12.89 -25.98
CA ARG A 56 -20.61 14.20 -25.70
C ARG A 56 -20.30 14.90 -27.02
N THR A 57 -20.68 16.16 -27.13
CA THR A 57 -20.47 16.96 -28.33
C THR A 57 -19.81 18.27 -27.98
N GLU A 58 -18.82 18.68 -28.74
CA GLU A 58 -18.09 19.95 -28.63
C GLU A 58 -17.76 20.51 -30.00
N VAL A 59 -17.40 21.79 -30.05
CA VAL A 59 -17.08 22.49 -31.28
C VAL A 59 -15.59 22.90 -31.24
N SER A 60 -14.89 22.73 -32.38
CA SER A 60 -13.48 23.13 -32.50
C SER A 60 -13.33 24.66 -32.40
N ASP A 61 -12.30 25.09 -31.63
CA ASP A 61 -11.95 26.49 -31.44
C ASP A 61 -11.23 27.14 -32.65
N ALA A 62 -10.82 28.39 -32.50
CA ALA A 62 -10.14 29.15 -33.58
C ALA A 62 -8.82 28.52 -34.04
N ALA A 63 -8.20 27.65 -33.22
CA ALA A 63 -7.00 26.89 -33.57
C ALA A 63 -7.32 25.47 -34.10
N GLY A 64 -8.61 25.17 -34.32
CA GLY A 64 -9.08 23.86 -34.74
C GLY A 64 -9.07 22.82 -33.62
N VAL A 65 -8.80 23.21 -32.37
CA VAL A 65 -8.70 22.27 -31.23
C VAL A 65 -10.08 22.02 -30.64
N TYR A 66 -10.39 20.77 -30.34
CA TYR A 66 -11.59 20.36 -29.60
C TYR A 66 -11.24 19.57 -28.34
N ARG A 67 -12.14 19.58 -27.34
CA ARG A 67 -11.94 18.92 -26.04
C ARG A 67 -13.23 18.28 -25.57
N LEU A 68 -13.27 16.96 -25.52
CA LEU A 68 -14.39 16.17 -24.99
C LEU A 68 -13.99 15.67 -23.59
N ASN A 69 -14.46 16.36 -22.56
CA ASN A 69 -14.10 16.12 -21.17
C ASN A 69 -15.11 15.20 -20.47
N ALA A 70 -14.64 14.52 -19.38
CA ALA A 70 -15.45 13.68 -18.51
C ALA A 70 -16.19 12.56 -19.24
N LEU A 71 -15.49 11.84 -20.09
CA LEU A 71 -16.00 10.65 -20.75
C LEU A 71 -15.86 9.44 -19.82
N PRO A 72 -16.93 8.73 -19.46
CA PRO A 72 -16.82 7.42 -18.79
C PRO A 72 -15.87 6.50 -19.55
N VAL A 73 -15.08 5.69 -18.83
CA VAL A 73 -14.10 4.78 -19.45
C VAL A 73 -14.77 3.77 -20.36
N GLY A 74 -14.21 3.49 -21.53
CA GLY A 74 -14.76 2.56 -22.51
C GLY A 74 -14.40 2.89 -23.95
N LEU A 75 -15.16 2.30 -24.87
CA LEU A 75 -15.00 2.49 -26.31
C LEU A 75 -15.97 3.54 -26.83
N TYR A 76 -15.46 4.40 -27.72
CA TYR A 76 -16.20 5.50 -28.35
C TYR A 76 -16.00 5.54 -29.85
N ASP A 77 -17.09 5.84 -30.56
CA ASP A 77 -17.02 6.33 -31.93
C ASP A 77 -16.98 7.86 -31.88
N VAL A 78 -15.95 8.47 -32.51
CA VAL A 78 -15.75 9.91 -32.55
C VAL A 78 -15.96 10.40 -33.98
N THR A 79 -16.88 11.34 -34.17
CA THR A 79 -17.22 11.92 -35.47
C THR A 79 -16.90 13.40 -35.50
N ALA A 80 -16.33 13.87 -36.62
CA ALA A 80 -16.13 15.28 -36.92
C ALA A 80 -16.98 15.67 -38.15
N ASP A 81 -17.84 16.66 -37.95
CA ASP A 81 -18.81 17.10 -38.96
C ASP A 81 -18.83 18.61 -39.16
N LEU A 82 -18.83 19.06 -40.38
CA LEU A 82 -18.97 20.47 -40.77
C LEU A 82 -19.70 20.57 -42.11
N ALA A 83 -20.68 21.43 -42.19
CA ALA A 83 -21.44 21.65 -43.44
C ALA A 83 -20.52 22.00 -44.63
N GLY A 84 -20.64 21.26 -45.71
CA GLY A 84 -19.79 21.41 -46.90
C GLY A 84 -18.53 20.55 -46.89
N PHE A 85 -18.27 19.77 -45.82
CA PHE A 85 -17.16 18.84 -45.74
C PHE A 85 -17.65 17.39 -45.55
N THR A 86 -16.80 16.44 -45.91
CA THR A 86 -17.07 15.01 -45.66
C THR A 86 -16.98 14.71 -44.17
N THR A 87 -18.02 14.12 -43.59
CA THR A 87 -17.99 13.66 -42.19
C THR A 87 -16.97 12.55 -42.02
N VAL A 88 -16.07 12.68 -41.05
CA VAL A 88 -15.07 11.66 -40.71
C VAL A 88 -15.41 11.02 -39.36
N ALA A 89 -15.46 9.70 -39.31
CA ALA A 89 -15.70 8.92 -38.09
C ALA A 89 -14.48 8.04 -37.78
N GLN A 90 -13.94 8.16 -36.58
CA GLN A 90 -12.95 7.24 -36.02
C GLN A 90 -13.64 6.34 -35.00
N LYS A 91 -13.59 5.02 -35.23
CA LYS A 91 -14.26 4.02 -34.39
C LYS A 91 -13.32 3.38 -33.40
N ASP A 92 -13.91 2.83 -32.33
CA ASP A 92 -13.22 2.04 -31.29
C ASP A 92 -12.10 2.80 -30.57
N ILE A 93 -12.28 4.11 -30.39
CA ILE A 93 -11.36 4.93 -29.59
C ILE A 93 -11.48 4.55 -28.12
N ILE A 94 -10.37 4.13 -27.53
CA ILE A 94 -10.29 3.75 -26.12
C ILE A 94 -10.14 5.02 -25.26
N VAL A 95 -11.06 5.20 -24.33
CA VAL A 95 -10.98 6.21 -23.27
C VAL A 95 -10.66 5.50 -21.97
N SER A 96 -9.50 5.79 -21.38
CA SER A 96 -9.01 5.21 -20.13
C SER A 96 -9.00 6.23 -18.99
N ILE A 97 -9.10 5.70 -17.76
CA ILE A 97 -9.15 6.50 -16.53
C ILE A 97 -7.95 7.45 -16.41
N SER A 98 -8.24 8.72 -16.10
CA SER A 98 -7.24 9.78 -15.87
C SER A 98 -6.26 9.98 -17.04
N GLN A 99 -6.65 9.60 -18.26
CA GLN A 99 -5.86 9.82 -19.48
C GLN A 99 -6.59 10.72 -20.46
N THR A 100 -5.79 11.42 -21.28
CA THR A 100 -6.29 12.20 -22.42
C THR A 100 -5.85 11.53 -23.71
N THR A 101 -6.80 11.01 -24.49
CA THR A 101 -6.58 10.40 -25.80
C THR A 101 -6.58 11.48 -26.87
N THR A 102 -5.50 11.59 -27.64
CA THR A 102 -5.43 12.53 -28.77
C THR A 102 -5.98 11.88 -30.03
N VAL A 103 -6.95 12.54 -30.69
CA VAL A 103 -7.61 12.07 -31.91
C VAL A 103 -7.72 13.25 -32.89
N ASP A 104 -6.91 13.26 -33.93
CA ASP A 104 -6.90 14.33 -34.93
C ASP A 104 -7.75 13.96 -36.17
N PHE A 105 -8.38 14.95 -36.80
CA PHE A 105 -9.20 14.81 -37.97
C PHE A 105 -8.67 15.67 -39.13
N GLY A 106 -8.65 15.08 -40.35
CA GLY A 106 -8.42 15.81 -41.59
C GLY A 106 -9.71 15.78 -42.42
N LEU A 107 -10.37 16.94 -42.59
CA LEU A 107 -11.60 17.02 -43.32
C LEU A 107 -11.33 17.40 -44.79
N LYS A 108 -12.14 16.84 -45.70
CA LYS A 108 -12.11 17.12 -47.13
C LYS A 108 -13.40 17.81 -47.51
N VAL A 109 -13.36 18.70 -48.51
CA VAL A 109 -14.55 19.30 -49.10
C VAL A 109 -15.43 18.17 -49.67
N ALA A 110 -16.68 18.13 -49.29
CA ALA A 110 -17.62 17.09 -49.76
C ALA A 110 -18.01 17.33 -51.23
N SER A 111 -17.85 16.29 -52.04
CA SER A 111 -18.47 16.25 -53.37
C SER A 111 -19.88 15.65 -53.32
N VAL A 112 -20.16 14.77 -52.34
CA VAL A 112 -21.44 14.15 -51.99
C VAL A 112 -21.43 13.93 -50.46
N ALA A 113 -22.58 13.85 -49.83
CA ALA A 113 -22.68 13.55 -48.39
C ALA A 113 -22.20 12.11 -48.09
N GLU A 114 -20.92 11.92 -47.88
CA GLU A 114 -20.30 10.64 -47.54
C GLU A 114 -19.71 10.71 -46.12
N THR A 115 -19.77 9.59 -45.42
CA THR A 115 -19.05 9.39 -44.13
C THR A 115 -17.85 8.47 -44.36
N VAL A 116 -16.65 8.93 -44.06
CA VAL A 116 -15.44 8.11 -44.13
C VAL A 116 -15.20 7.50 -42.76
N ASN A 117 -15.30 6.15 -42.66
CA ASN A 117 -14.98 5.42 -41.45
C ASN A 117 -13.49 5.03 -41.44
N VAL A 118 -12.77 5.41 -40.40
CA VAL A 118 -11.38 5.04 -40.17
C VAL A 118 -11.32 4.24 -38.84
N VAL A 119 -10.63 3.12 -38.84
CA VAL A 119 -10.34 2.41 -37.57
C VAL A 119 -9.31 3.24 -36.82
N GLY A 120 -9.74 3.87 -35.74
CA GLY A 120 -8.86 4.66 -34.88
C GLY A 120 -7.89 3.76 -34.10
N ALA A 121 -6.66 4.22 -33.96
CA ALA A 121 -5.70 3.61 -33.06
C ALA A 121 -5.38 4.62 -31.96
N SER A 122 -5.88 4.41 -30.74
CA SER A 122 -5.50 5.26 -29.61
C SER A 122 -4.00 5.22 -29.40
N PRO A 123 -3.31 6.37 -29.26
CA PRO A 123 -1.87 6.40 -28.98
C PRO A 123 -1.52 5.60 -27.72
N LEU A 124 -0.36 4.92 -27.72
CA LEU A 124 0.14 4.21 -26.54
C LEU A 124 0.96 5.12 -25.62
N ILE A 125 1.43 6.24 -26.14
CA ILE A 125 2.24 7.22 -25.39
C ILE A 125 1.34 8.39 -25.01
N GLU A 126 1.34 8.75 -23.74
CA GLU A 126 0.71 9.96 -23.22
C GLU A 126 1.60 11.16 -23.56
N THR A 127 1.06 12.14 -24.30
CA THR A 127 1.80 13.30 -24.79
C THR A 127 1.58 14.57 -23.96
N THR A 128 0.69 14.53 -22.97
CA THR A 128 0.29 15.69 -22.16
C THR A 128 0.68 15.61 -20.70
N ALA A 129 0.90 14.39 -20.17
CA ALA A 129 1.25 14.19 -18.78
C ALA A 129 2.70 13.74 -18.61
N SER A 130 3.41 14.42 -17.73
CA SER A 130 4.80 14.11 -17.39
C SER A 130 4.92 13.00 -16.33
N SER A 131 3.82 12.49 -15.77
CA SER A 131 3.79 11.39 -14.78
C SER A 131 4.33 10.07 -15.34
N VAL A 132 4.92 9.25 -14.46
CA VAL A 132 5.32 7.87 -14.77
C VAL A 132 4.24 6.93 -14.24
N GLY A 133 3.74 6.05 -15.07
CA GLY A 133 2.69 5.09 -14.69
C GLY A 133 2.15 4.34 -15.89
N GLN A 134 1.17 3.48 -15.63
CA GLN A 134 0.52 2.67 -16.67
C GLN A 134 -0.92 2.32 -16.30
N VAL A 135 -1.80 2.31 -17.30
CA VAL A 135 -3.13 1.71 -17.19
C VAL A 135 -3.03 0.20 -17.40
N VAL A 136 -3.68 -0.54 -16.50
CA VAL A 136 -3.94 -1.97 -16.65
C VAL A 136 -5.38 -2.14 -17.11
N ASP A 137 -5.53 -2.54 -18.33
CA ASP A 137 -6.80 -2.63 -19.06
C ASP A 137 -7.61 -3.90 -18.71
N PRO A 138 -8.90 -3.97 -19.09
CA PRO A 138 -9.78 -5.10 -18.76
C PRO A 138 -9.27 -6.44 -19.31
N LYS A 139 -8.63 -6.45 -20.48
CA LYS A 139 -8.13 -7.67 -21.10
C LYS A 139 -7.02 -8.32 -20.28
N ARG A 140 -6.11 -7.50 -19.75
CA ARG A 140 -5.04 -7.96 -18.87
C ARG A 140 -5.58 -8.45 -17.52
N ILE A 141 -6.56 -7.73 -16.94
CA ILE A 141 -7.23 -8.12 -15.70
C ILE A 141 -7.89 -9.50 -15.83
N GLU A 142 -8.53 -9.76 -16.97
CA GLU A 142 -9.23 -11.02 -17.22
C GLU A 142 -8.33 -12.18 -17.63
N SER A 143 -7.16 -11.90 -18.23
CA SER A 143 -6.34 -12.93 -18.88
C SER A 143 -5.12 -13.37 -18.11
N LEU A 144 -4.49 -12.50 -17.30
CA LEU A 144 -3.28 -12.85 -16.57
C LEU A 144 -3.57 -13.77 -15.37
N PRO A 145 -2.64 -14.69 -15.04
CA PRO A 145 -2.78 -15.52 -13.85
C PRO A 145 -2.68 -14.66 -12.60
N LEU A 146 -3.73 -14.68 -11.77
CA LEU A 146 -3.82 -13.91 -10.53
C LEU A 146 -4.03 -14.84 -9.36
N ASN A 147 -2.99 -15.06 -8.60
CA ASN A 147 -3.11 -15.83 -7.38
C ASN A 147 -3.98 -15.09 -6.36
N GLY A 148 -5.08 -15.73 -5.96
CA GLY A 148 -6.06 -15.15 -5.05
C GLY A 148 -7.01 -14.11 -5.67
N ARG A 149 -6.92 -13.84 -6.98
CA ARG A 149 -7.79 -12.90 -7.72
C ARG A 149 -7.76 -11.46 -7.16
N GLN A 150 -6.68 -11.06 -6.51
CA GLN A 150 -6.50 -9.70 -6.03
C GLN A 150 -5.99 -8.80 -7.16
N PHE A 151 -6.79 -7.82 -7.57
CA PHE A 151 -6.44 -6.91 -8.67
C PHE A 151 -5.13 -6.13 -8.43
N ALA A 152 -4.82 -5.80 -7.16
CA ALA A 152 -3.59 -5.10 -6.80
C ALA A 152 -2.30 -5.87 -7.19
N ASN A 153 -2.38 -7.20 -7.37
CA ASN A 153 -1.24 -8.00 -7.81
C ASN A 153 -0.83 -7.67 -9.25
N LEU A 154 -1.77 -7.22 -10.08
CA LEU A 154 -1.46 -6.76 -11.43
C LEU A 154 -0.62 -5.49 -11.47
N ALA A 155 -0.50 -4.77 -10.35
CA ALA A 155 0.42 -3.65 -10.25
C ALA A 155 1.87 -4.05 -10.56
N ALA A 156 2.27 -5.32 -10.35
CA ALA A 156 3.59 -5.82 -10.74
C ALA A 156 3.83 -5.86 -12.26
N THR A 157 2.81 -5.67 -13.08
CA THR A 157 2.96 -5.51 -14.54
C THR A 157 3.30 -4.07 -14.92
N VAL A 158 3.19 -3.11 -13.98
CA VAL A 158 3.54 -1.71 -14.20
C VAL A 158 5.05 -1.53 -14.01
N PRO A 159 5.75 -0.82 -14.94
CA PRO A 159 7.17 -0.60 -14.85
C PRO A 159 7.61 0.02 -13.51
N GLY A 160 8.69 -0.50 -12.93
CA GLY A 160 9.24 -0.03 -11.66
C GLY A 160 8.54 -0.56 -10.40
N VAL A 161 7.43 -1.28 -10.52
CA VAL A 161 6.68 -1.83 -9.39
C VAL A 161 7.19 -3.23 -9.01
N GLY A 162 7.43 -3.43 -7.71
CA GLY A 162 7.62 -4.75 -7.10
C GLY A 162 6.36 -5.20 -6.36
N LEU A 163 6.30 -6.47 -5.99
CA LEU A 163 5.29 -6.98 -5.05
C LEU A 163 5.95 -7.38 -3.73
N GLY A 164 5.33 -6.97 -2.64
CA GLY A 164 5.57 -7.45 -1.29
C GLY A 164 4.27 -7.90 -0.66
N PHE A 165 4.35 -8.47 0.54
CA PHE A 165 3.17 -8.73 1.36
C PHE A 165 2.99 -7.59 2.37
N HIS A 166 1.73 -7.37 2.75
CA HIS A 166 1.45 -6.50 3.87
C HIS A 166 1.98 -7.13 5.15
N THR A 167 2.78 -6.40 5.93
CA THR A 167 3.46 -6.97 7.11
C THR A 167 2.54 -7.05 8.33
N ASP A 168 1.38 -6.36 8.31
CA ASP A 168 0.42 -6.43 9.41
C ASP A 168 -0.34 -7.76 9.38
N PRO A 169 -0.40 -8.50 10.51
CA PRO A 169 -1.08 -9.79 10.58
C PRO A 169 -2.58 -9.73 10.28
N THR A 170 -3.25 -8.60 10.52
CA THR A 170 -4.68 -8.42 10.20
C THR A 170 -4.94 -8.37 8.69
N LYS A 171 -3.91 -8.08 7.92
CA LYS A 171 -3.91 -7.97 6.45
C LYS A 171 -2.97 -8.98 5.77
N SER A 172 -2.67 -10.08 6.42
CA SER A 172 -1.68 -11.09 5.98
C SER A 172 -1.96 -11.69 4.59
N THR A 173 -3.15 -11.48 4.04
CA THR A 173 -3.55 -11.94 2.70
C THR A 173 -3.43 -10.86 1.63
N GLN A 174 -3.04 -9.64 1.99
CA GLN A 174 -2.92 -8.53 1.03
C GLN A 174 -1.50 -8.41 0.49
N TYR A 175 -1.42 -8.16 -0.81
CA TYR A 175 -0.20 -7.72 -1.45
C TYR A 175 -0.07 -6.19 -1.36
N SER A 176 1.18 -5.75 -1.30
CA SER A 176 1.54 -4.34 -1.30
C SER A 176 2.40 -4.04 -2.53
N PRO A 177 1.94 -3.21 -3.48
CA PRO A 177 2.76 -2.75 -4.59
C PRO A 177 3.91 -1.88 -4.08
N GLN A 178 5.15 -2.35 -4.25
CA GLN A 178 6.37 -1.68 -3.80
C GLN A 178 6.88 -0.73 -4.88
N ILE A 179 6.98 0.55 -4.58
CA ILE A 179 7.43 1.60 -5.51
C ILE A 179 8.31 2.63 -4.81
N ASN A 180 9.20 3.27 -5.55
CA ASN A 180 10.05 4.39 -5.10
C ASN A 180 10.83 4.09 -3.81
N GLY A 181 11.21 2.83 -3.60
CA GLY A 181 11.82 2.38 -2.35
C GLY A 181 10.83 2.19 -1.20
N GLY A 182 9.53 2.45 -1.38
CA GLY A 182 8.48 2.22 -0.39
C GLY A 182 7.93 0.79 -0.43
N ASN A 183 7.35 0.33 0.67
CA ASN A 183 6.80 -1.02 0.83
C ASN A 183 5.33 -1.16 0.38
N GLY A 184 4.74 -0.11 -0.19
CA GLY A 184 3.37 -0.07 -0.72
C GLY A 184 2.29 0.33 0.29
N ARG A 185 2.61 0.49 1.57
CA ARG A 185 1.64 0.98 2.57
C ARG A 185 1.29 2.45 2.35
N ASN A 186 2.21 3.22 1.80
CA ASN A 186 2.10 4.64 1.51
C ASN A 186 1.63 4.96 0.08
N VAL A 187 1.05 3.99 -0.62
CA VAL A 187 0.32 4.20 -1.87
C VAL A 187 -1.06 4.76 -1.56
N ASN A 188 -1.52 5.74 -2.31
CA ASN A 188 -2.91 6.20 -2.24
C ASN A 188 -3.79 5.28 -3.10
N TYR A 189 -4.67 4.53 -2.46
CA TYR A 189 -5.64 3.66 -3.12
C TYR A 189 -6.98 4.39 -3.25
N GLN A 190 -7.46 4.50 -4.46
CA GLN A 190 -8.75 5.14 -4.77
C GLN A 190 -9.63 4.21 -5.59
N ILE A 191 -10.90 4.11 -5.22
CA ILE A 191 -11.90 3.30 -5.94
C ILE A 191 -13.05 4.20 -6.35
N ASP A 192 -13.28 4.37 -7.65
CA ASP A 192 -14.19 5.35 -8.22
C ASP A 192 -13.99 6.76 -7.62
N GLY A 193 -12.72 7.16 -7.45
CA GLY A 193 -12.30 8.44 -6.88
C GLY A 193 -12.42 8.58 -5.36
N GLY A 194 -13.06 7.63 -4.67
CA GLY A 194 -13.16 7.61 -3.21
C GLY A 194 -11.92 7.02 -2.53
N ASP A 195 -11.57 7.54 -1.36
CA ASP A 195 -10.46 7.07 -0.53
C ASP A 195 -10.67 5.63 -0.07
N ASN A 196 -9.67 4.79 -0.26
CA ASN A 196 -9.68 3.38 0.16
C ASN A 196 -8.39 2.98 0.89
N ASN A 197 -7.87 3.91 1.70
CA ASN A 197 -6.66 3.71 2.48
C ASN A 197 -6.97 3.34 3.93
N ASP A 198 -6.12 2.51 4.51
CA ASP A 198 -6.14 2.22 5.94
C ASP A 198 -5.28 3.23 6.70
N ASP A 199 -5.89 4.01 7.60
CA ASP A 199 -5.22 5.06 8.35
C ASP A 199 -4.52 4.54 9.61
N THR A 200 -4.74 3.28 9.97
CA THR A 200 -4.02 2.63 11.07
C THR A 200 -2.69 2.04 10.61
N VAL A 201 -2.73 1.09 9.65
CA VAL A 201 -1.55 0.32 9.24
C VAL A 201 -1.11 0.56 7.80
N GLY A 202 -1.81 1.43 7.08
CA GLY A 202 -1.56 1.69 5.66
C GLY A 202 -2.03 0.58 4.73
N GLY A 203 -1.92 0.83 3.42
CA GLY A 203 -2.35 -0.12 2.39
C GLY A 203 -3.83 -0.02 2.05
N LEU A 204 -4.30 -0.97 1.26
CA LEU A 204 -5.68 -1.05 0.78
C LEU A 204 -6.65 -1.39 1.93
N LEU A 205 -7.72 -0.60 2.08
CA LEU A 205 -8.70 -0.82 3.14
C LEU A 205 -9.71 -1.91 2.77
N GLN A 206 -10.49 -1.70 1.70
CA GLN A 206 -11.55 -2.59 1.24
C GLN A 206 -11.18 -3.31 -0.05
N MET A 207 -11.45 -4.62 -0.13
CA MET A 207 -11.32 -5.43 -1.34
C MET A 207 -12.61 -5.42 -2.15
N PHE A 208 -12.48 -5.63 -3.47
CA PHE A 208 -13.59 -5.69 -4.43
C PHE A 208 -13.50 -6.95 -5.27
N PRO A 209 -14.64 -7.53 -5.72
CA PRO A 209 -14.63 -8.65 -6.67
C PRO A 209 -13.83 -8.28 -7.92
N LEU A 210 -12.97 -9.18 -8.40
CA LEU A 210 -12.22 -8.94 -9.64
C LEU A 210 -13.14 -8.71 -10.83
N GLU A 211 -14.32 -9.38 -10.87
CA GLU A 211 -15.33 -9.18 -11.90
C GLU A 211 -15.92 -7.75 -11.90
N ALA A 212 -15.79 -7.01 -10.79
CA ALA A 212 -16.26 -5.64 -10.69
C ALA A 212 -15.22 -4.61 -11.17
N ILE A 213 -13.97 -4.98 -11.41
CA ILE A 213 -12.92 -4.04 -11.82
C ILE A 213 -12.97 -3.86 -13.34
N GLN A 214 -13.10 -2.61 -13.78
CA GLN A 214 -13.04 -2.25 -15.18
C GLN A 214 -11.60 -2.10 -15.64
N GLU A 215 -10.87 -1.19 -15.00
CA GLU A 215 -9.45 -0.92 -15.23
C GLU A 215 -8.88 -0.16 -14.05
N PHE A 216 -7.57 -0.05 -13.99
CA PHE A 216 -6.92 0.87 -13.05
C PHE A 216 -5.69 1.54 -13.66
N ASN A 217 -5.43 2.77 -13.22
CA ASN A 217 -4.23 3.53 -13.52
C ASN A 217 -3.32 3.56 -12.30
N PHE A 218 -2.10 3.07 -12.46
CA PHE A 218 -1.09 3.16 -11.40
C PHE A 218 -0.02 4.17 -11.78
N GLN A 219 -0.06 5.34 -11.13
CA GLN A 219 0.93 6.39 -11.26
C GLN A 219 2.00 6.18 -10.19
N THR A 220 3.20 5.84 -10.61
CA THR A 220 4.30 5.48 -9.72
C THR A 220 5.15 6.69 -9.33
N GLN A 221 5.18 7.74 -10.15
CA GLN A 221 5.85 9.00 -9.84
C GLN A 221 5.18 10.19 -10.49
N ARG A 222 5.40 11.35 -9.86
CA ARG A 222 5.00 12.67 -10.37
C ARG A 222 3.55 12.75 -10.80
N PHE A 223 2.69 12.16 -10.00
CA PHE A 223 1.26 12.33 -10.18
C PHE A 223 0.85 13.80 -9.95
N LYS A 224 -0.17 14.23 -10.69
CA LYS A 224 -0.66 15.62 -10.72
C LYS A 224 -1.10 16.11 -9.32
N ALA A 225 -1.22 17.44 -9.14
CA ALA A 225 -1.54 18.06 -7.84
C ALA A 225 -2.93 17.67 -7.30
N GLU A 226 -3.84 17.24 -8.16
CA GLU A 226 -5.12 16.65 -7.77
C GLU A 226 -4.99 15.41 -6.87
N TYR A 227 -3.88 14.69 -6.97
CA TYR A 227 -3.57 13.53 -6.14
C TYR A 227 -2.66 13.92 -4.97
N GLY A 228 -2.99 13.46 -3.79
CA GLY A 228 -2.21 13.68 -2.57
C GLY A 228 -2.26 12.47 -1.65
N ARG A 229 -1.99 12.68 -0.37
CA ARG A 229 -2.08 11.68 0.67
C ARG A 229 -1.17 10.46 0.42
N SER A 230 -0.13 10.65 -0.35
CA SER A 230 0.86 9.61 -0.66
C SER A 230 2.18 10.24 -1.04
N ASN A 231 3.25 9.71 -0.52
CA ASN A 231 4.61 9.94 -1.00
C ASN A 231 5.13 8.80 -1.88
N GLY A 232 4.37 7.71 -2.03
CA GLY A 232 4.71 6.54 -2.83
C GLY A 232 4.17 6.61 -4.26
N GLY A 233 2.87 6.61 -4.44
CA GLY A 233 2.19 6.61 -5.74
C GLY A 233 0.68 6.55 -5.58
N VAL A 234 -0.04 6.53 -6.70
CA VAL A 234 -1.51 6.52 -6.72
C VAL A 234 -2.01 5.35 -7.56
N LEU A 235 -2.80 4.47 -6.94
CA LEU A 235 -3.54 3.41 -7.61
C LEU A 235 -5.01 3.84 -7.71
N ASN A 236 -5.42 4.31 -8.88
CA ASN A 236 -6.77 4.76 -9.15
C ASN A 236 -7.54 3.70 -9.95
N VAL A 237 -8.62 3.16 -9.37
CA VAL A 237 -9.41 2.04 -9.89
C VAL A 237 -10.80 2.50 -10.25
N VAL A 238 -11.31 2.06 -11.41
CA VAL A 238 -12.71 2.23 -11.82
C VAL A 238 -13.41 0.88 -11.81
N THR A 239 -14.60 0.85 -11.19
CA THR A 239 -15.45 -0.33 -11.21
C THR A 239 -16.35 -0.34 -12.46
N LYS A 240 -16.70 -1.55 -12.92
CA LYS A 240 -17.61 -1.75 -14.09
C LYS A 240 -18.97 -1.08 -13.88
N SER A 241 -19.55 -0.66 -14.98
CA SER A 241 -20.91 -0.14 -15.09
C SER A 241 -21.75 -1.09 -15.97
N GLY A 242 -23.07 -1.03 -15.85
CA GLY A 242 -23.96 -1.69 -16.79
C GLY A 242 -23.91 -1.04 -18.18
N THR A 243 -24.48 -1.72 -19.15
CA THR A 243 -24.57 -1.30 -20.54
C THR A 243 -26.02 -1.39 -21.06
N ASN A 244 -26.26 -0.93 -22.29
CA ASN A 244 -27.56 -1.06 -22.97
C ASN A 244 -27.97 -2.51 -23.25
N THR A 245 -27.06 -3.44 -23.14
CA THR A 245 -27.28 -4.86 -23.30
C THR A 245 -27.04 -5.55 -21.97
N ALA A 246 -28.01 -6.35 -21.53
CA ALA A 246 -27.82 -7.21 -20.36
C ALA A 246 -26.68 -8.20 -20.63
N SER A 247 -25.77 -8.29 -19.71
CA SER A 247 -24.62 -9.19 -19.76
C SER A 247 -24.19 -9.61 -18.35
N GLY A 248 -23.53 -10.74 -18.27
CA GLY A 248 -23.09 -11.25 -17.00
C GLY A 248 -21.99 -12.29 -17.12
N SER A 249 -21.44 -12.65 -15.97
CA SER A 249 -20.51 -13.75 -15.83
C SER A 249 -20.81 -14.58 -14.60
N PHE A 250 -20.48 -15.84 -14.69
CA PHE A 250 -20.39 -16.73 -13.54
C PHE A 250 -19.07 -17.48 -13.63
N PHE A 251 -18.38 -17.64 -12.50
CA PHE A 251 -17.10 -18.37 -12.47
C PHE A 251 -16.97 -19.22 -11.22
N GLU A 252 -16.17 -20.28 -11.34
CA GLU A 252 -15.64 -21.05 -10.23
C GLU A 252 -14.17 -21.37 -10.48
N MET A 253 -13.34 -21.17 -9.44
CA MET A 253 -11.92 -21.52 -9.39
C MET A 253 -11.70 -22.52 -8.25
N PHE A 254 -11.14 -23.67 -8.57
CA PHE A 254 -10.94 -24.79 -7.66
C PHE A 254 -9.47 -25.09 -7.49
N ARG A 255 -9.05 -25.31 -6.25
CA ARG A 255 -7.74 -25.83 -5.86
C ARG A 255 -7.89 -26.99 -4.91
N ASP A 256 -6.98 -27.94 -5.01
CA ASP A 256 -6.92 -29.10 -4.16
C ASP A 256 -5.46 -29.49 -3.93
N LYS A 257 -5.16 -30.18 -2.82
CA LYS A 257 -3.81 -30.68 -2.54
C LYS A 257 -3.23 -31.58 -3.64
N SER A 258 -4.08 -32.30 -4.38
CA SER A 258 -3.66 -33.15 -5.49
C SER A 258 -3.03 -32.37 -6.65
N LEU A 259 -3.43 -31.12 -6.84
CA LEU A 259 -2.91 -30.19 -7.85
C LEU A 259 -1.63 -29.46 -7.41
N ASN A 260 -1.27 -29.55 -6.13
CA ASN A 260 -0.12 -28.87 -5.56
C ASN A 260 1.11 -29.80 -5.53
N ALA A 261 2.31 -29.22 -5.65
CA ALA A 261 3.53 -29.90 -5.24
C ALA A 261 3.61 -29.93 -3.69
N GLN A 262 4.48 -30.76 -3.14
CA GLN A 262 4.86 -30.69 -1.72
C GLN A 262 5.64 -29.40 -1.47
N SER A 263 5.37 -28.71 -0.36
CA SER A 263 6.10 -27.52 0.03
C SER A 263 7.50 -27.85 0.53
N GLU A 264 8.40 -26.88 0.49
CA GLU A 264 9.74 -27.06 1.02
C GLU A 264 9.73 -27.31 2.53
N SER A 265 8.88 -26.61 3.26
CA SER A 265 8.70 -26.81 4.71
C SER A 265 8.20 -28.22 5.05
N GLU A 266 7.23 -28.75 4.28
CA GLU A 266 6.72 -30.13 4.46
C GLU A 266 7.82 -31.16 4.16
N ARG A 267 8.56 -30.94 3.07
CA ARG A 267 9.64 -31.84 2.64
C ARG A 267 10.77 -31.89 3.68
N LEU A 268 11.20 -30.75 4.20
CA LEU A 268 12.24 -30.66 5.24
C LEU A 268 11.77 -31.26 6.57
N ALA A 269 10.50 -31.08 6.92
CA ALA A 269 9.89 -31.68 8.08
C ALA A 269 9.61 -33.18 7.92
N LYS A 270 9.80 -33.73 6.71
CA LYS A 270 9.51 -35.15 6.35
C LYS A 270 8.05 -35.53 6.67
N VAL A 271 7.13 -34.62 6.42
CA VAL A 271 5.68 -34.85 6.56
C VAL A 271 5.01 -34.91 5.21
N ASP A 272 3.90 -35.61 5.12
CA ASP A 272 3.07 -35.67 3.90
C ASP A 272 2.48 -34.30 3.57
N LYS A 273 2.09 -34.13 2.29
CA LYS A 273 1.36 -32.93 1.86
C LYS A 273 0.14 -32.72 2.72
N GLN A 274 0.08 -31.53 3.33
CA GLN A 274 -1.04 -31.15 4.18
C GLN A 274 -2.32 -30.91 3.37
N ASP A 275 -3.45 -31.03 4.04
CA ASP A 275 -4.74 -30.80 3.42
C ASP A 275 -4.88 -29.34 2.97
N TYR A 276 -5.29 -29.19 1.71
CA TYR A 276 -5.54 -27.89 1.10
C TYR A 276 -6.68 -28.01 0.10
N ARG A 277 -7.71 -27.24 0.31
CA ARG A 277 -8.84 -27.08 -0.63
C ARG A 277 -9.26 -25.63 -0.68
N ARG A 278 -9.48 -25.09 -1.88
CA ARG A 278 -10.01 -23.75 -2.06
C ARG A 278 -11.04 -23.75 -3.18
N ASN A 279 -12.23 -23.22 -2.87
CA ASN A 279 -13.27 -22.86 -3.83
C ASN A 279 -13.40 -21.34 -3.82
N GLN A 280 -13.34 -20.74 -4.98
CA GLN A 280 -13.55 -19.30 -5.16
C GLN A 280 -14.51 -19.13 -6.32
N PHE A 281 -15.73 -18.69 -6.03
CA PHE A 281 -16.81 -18.60 -7.00
C PHE A 281 -17.57 -17.29 -6.86
N GLY A 282 -18.21 -16.91 -7.94
CA GLY A 282 -18.96 -15.67 -7.99
C GLY A 282 -19.48 -15.37 -9.37
N GLY A 283 -19.91 -14.13 -9.55
CA GLY A 283 -20.41 -13.69 -10.82
C GLY A 283 -20.74 -12.22 -10.84
N SER A 284 -21.08 -11.74 -12.01
CA SER A 284 -21.54 -10.39 -12.23
C SER A 284 -22.75 -10.36 -13.16
N PHE A 285 -23.56 -9.33 -13.01
CA PHE A 285 -24.68 -9.06 -13.88
C PHE A 285 -24.90 -7.55 -14.01
N GLY A 286 -25.12 -7.07 -15.23
CA GLY A 286 -25.38 -5.68 -15.50
C GLY A 286 -26.25 -5.50 -16.73
N GLY A 287 -26.90 -4.34 -16.81
CA GLY A 287 -27.79 -4.05 -17.92
C GLY A 287 -28.44 -2.67 -17.81
N PRO A 288 -29.37 -2.34 -18.71
CA PRO A 288 -30.07 -1.08 -18.66
C PRO A 288 -31.22 -1.10 -17.61
N ILE A 289 -31.29 -0.03 -16.80
CA ILE A 289 -32.54 0.35 -16.11
C ILE A 289 -33.43 1.10 -17.11
N ALA A 290 -32.80 2.02 -17.86
CA ALA A 290 -33.40 2.71 -18.97
C ALA A 290 -32.31 2.85 -20.07
N LYS A 291 -32.60 2.31 -21.25
CA LYS A 291 -31.68 2.30 -22.39
C LYS A 291 -31.17 3.71 -22.69
N ASP A 292 -29.87 3.84 -22.97
CA ASP A 292 -29.13 5.07 -23.26
C ASP A 292 -29.10 6.10 -22.10
N LYS A 293 -29.76 5.80 -20.97
CA LYS A 293 -29.93 6.75 -19.88
C LYS A 293 -29.43 6.25 -18.52
N ALA A 294 -29.83 5.06 -18.10
CA ALA A 294 -29.48 4.56 -16.77
C ALA A 294 -29.18 3.07 -16.80
N HIS A 295 -28.12 2.67 -16.08
CA HIS A 295 -27.62 1.32 -16.08
C HIS A 295 -27.29 0.87 -14.65
N PHE A 296 -27.35 -0.44 -14.41
CA PHE A 296 -26.91 -1.07 -13.17
C PHE A 296 -25.85 -2.13 -13.43
N PHE A 297 -25.01 -2.34 -12.43
CA PHE A 297 -24.02 -3.42 -12.38
C PHE A 297 -23.99 -4.00 -10.97
N PHE A 298 -23.87 -5.30 -10.87
CA PHE A 298 -23.76 -6.03 -9.61
C PHE A 298 -22.73 -7.15 -9.74
N ALA A 299 -21.91 -7.36 -8.71
CA ALA A 299 -20.95 -8.46 -8.66
C ALA A 299 -20.84 -9.02 -7.25
N VAL A 300 -20.67 -10.33 -7.14
CA VAL A 300 -20.39 -11.05 -5.91
C VAL A 300 -19.23 -12.01 -6.12
N GLU A 301 -18.45 -12.21 -5.05
CA GLU A 301 -17.40 -13.23 -5.03
C GLU A 301 -17.32 -13.82 -3.62
N ARG A 302 -17.22 -15.15 -3.52
CA ARG A 302 -17.03 -15.88 -2.28
C ARG A 302 -15.77 -16.73 -2.36
N THR A 303 -14.93 -16.63 -1.35
CA THR A 303 -13.77 -17.51 -1.15
C THR A 303 -13.99 -18.41 0.07
N GLN A 304 -13.82 -19.71 -0.12
CA GLN A 304 -13.77 -20.72 0.93
C GLN A 304 -12.45 -21.47 0.79
N GLN A 305 -11.58 -21.36 1.77
CA GLN A 305 -10.34 -22.11 1.81
C GLN A 305 -10.25 -22.88 3.11
N ASP A 306 -9.95 -24.15 3.01
CA ASP A 306 -9.64 -25.04 4.10
C ASP A 306 -8.20 -25.52 3.93
N THR A 307 -7.40 -25.28 4.94
CA THR A 307 -6.01 -25.73 5.05
C THR A 307 -5.70 -26.05 6.49
N THR A 308 -4.58 -26.62 6.73
CA THR A 308 -4.12 -27.02 8.07
C THR A 308 -2.76 -26.40 8.36
N GLN A 309 -2.48 -26.27 9.64
CA GLN A 309 -1.18 -25.88 10.20
C GLN A 309 -0.71 -26.96 11.16
N VAL A 310 0.49 -27.45 10.93
CA VAL A 310 1.17 -28.31 11.89
C VAL A 310 1.67 -27.45 13.04
N VAL A 311 1.30 -27.79 14.26
CA VAL A 311 1.86 -27.22 15.49
C VAL A 311 2.86 -28.21 16.08
N ASP A 312 4.07 -27.70 16.33
CA ASP A 312 5.19 -28.46 16.89
C ASP A 312 5.91 -27.58 17.91
N THR A 313 5.78 -27.94 19.16
CA THR A 313 6.34 -27.18 20.28
C THR A 313 7.80 -27.56 20.59
N LEU A 314 8.47 -28.23 19.66
CA LEU A 314 9.90 -28.60 19.74
C LEU A 314 10.23 -29.34 21.04
N GLY A 315 9.30 -30.21 21.49
CA GLY A 315 9.44 -31.03 22.70
C GLY A 315 9.00 -30.37 23.99
N LEU A 316 8.68 -29.06 24.02
CA LEU A 316 8.27 -28.37 25.24
C LEU A 316 6.87 -28.78 25.70
N PHE A 317 5.91 -28.92 24.80
CA PHE A 317 4.52 -29.29 25.09
C PHE A 317 4.03 -30.35 24.10
N PRO A 318 4.48 -31.62 24.19
CA PRO A 318 4.11 -32.66 23.21
C PRO A 318 2.60 -32.91 23.11
N ASP A 319 1.86 -32.70 24.21
CA ASP A 319 0.41 -32.83 24.28
C ASP A 319 -0.35 -31.76 23.49
N LYS A 320 0.30 -30.66 23.16
CA LYS A 320 -0.25 -29.55 22.37
C LYS A 320 0.16 -29.63 20.88
N ASN A 321 0.98 -30.59 20.52
CA ASN A 321 1.36 -30.84 19.13
C ASN A 321 0.17 -31.43 18.34
N GLY A 322 0.09 -31.10 17.06
CA GLY A 322 -0.99 -31.63 16.21
C GLY A 322 -1.15 -30.89 14.91
N VAL A 323 -2.17 -31.28 14.15
CA VAL A 323 -2.57 -30.64 12.90
C VAL A 323 -3.91 -29.96 13.13
N PHE A 324 -3.94 -28.64 12.94
CA PHE A 324 -5.12 -27.83 13.25
C PHE A 324 -5.62 -27.10 12.01
N ALA A 325 -6.95 -26.96 11.88
CA ALA A 325 -7.58 -26.28 10.76
C ALA A 325 -7.32 -24.77 10.76
N VAL A 326 -7.00 -24.23 9.59
CA VAL A 326 -6.81 -22.78 9.32
C VAL A 326 -7.75 -22.36 8.19
N PRO A 327 -9.07 -22.27 8.46
CA PRO A 327 -10.03 -21.88 7.46
C PRO A 327 -9.91 -20.39 7.11
N TYR A 328 -10.18 -20.07 5.84
CA TYR A 328 -10.42 -18.69 5.39
C TYR A 328 -11.77 -18.59 4.71
N ARG A 329 -12.51 -17.56 5.05
CA ARG A 329 -13.81 -17.27 4.46
C ARG A 329 -13.85 -15.80 4.08
N GLU A 330 -14.30 -15.50 2.86
CA GLU A 330 -14.45 -14.11 2.39
C GLU A 330 -15.68 -13.98 1.52
N ASN A 331 -16.40 -12.87 1.66
CA ASN A 331 -17.46 -12.47 0.75
C ASN A 331 -17.17 -11.02 0.30
N LEU A 332 -17.27 -10.79 -1.00
CA LEU A 332 -17.16 -9.51 -1.64
C LEU A 332 -18.46 -9.24 -2.40
N VAL A 333 -19.01 -8.03 -2.26
CA VAL A 333 -20.22 -7.60 -2.97
C VAL A 333 -20.01 -6.18 -3.47
N THR A 334 -20.40 -5.89 -4.70
CA THR A 334 -20.39 -4.56 -5.28
C THR A 334 -21.63 -4.34 -6.12
N GLY A 335 -22.32 -3.24 -5.88
CA GLY A 335 -23.41 -2.75 -6.71
C GLY A 335 -23.13 -1.34 -7.19
N LYS A 336 -23.41 -1.02 -8.44
CA LYS A 336 -23.24 0.31 -9.04
C LYS A 336 -24.42 0.67 -9.91
N VAL A 337 -24.91 1.89 -9.78
CA VAL A 337 -25.90 2.49 -10.67
C VAL A 337 -25.28 3.73 -11.29
N THR A 338 -25.47 3.87 -12.60
CA THR A 338 -25.00 5.03 -13.36
C THR A 338 -26.14 5.62 -14.14
N THR A 339 -26.22 6.95 -14.29
CA THR A 339 -27.26 7.61 -15.03
C THR A 339 -26.79 8.92 -15.65
N ASN A 340 -27.22 9.16 -16.89
CA ASN A 340 -27.17 10.46 -17.55
C ASN A 340 -28.42 11.24 -17.10
N LEU A 341 -28.27 12.19 -16.15
CA LEU A 341 -29.35 13.06 -15.71
C LEU A 341 -29.84 13.92 -16.87
N ASN A 342 -28.89 14.43 -17.64
CA ASN A 342 -29.06 15.12 -18.92
C ASN A 342 -27.74 15.02 -19.71
N PRO A 343 -27.64 15.53 -20.96
CA PRO A 343 -26.41 15.46 -21.77
C PRO A 343 -25.16 16.06 -21.11
N ALA A 344 -25.35 16.99 -20.16
CA ALA A 344 -24.26 17.68 -19.45
C ALA A 344 -23.91 17.02 -18.10
N GLN A 345 -24.75 16.14 -17.55
CA GLN A 345 -24.60 15.64 -16.19
C GLN A 345 -24.67 14.12 -16.13
N TYR A 346 -23.65 13.54 -15.51
CA TYR A 346 -23.52 12.11 -15.26
C TYR A 346 -23.39 11.86 -13.75
N LEU A 347 -24.14 10.88 -13.25
CA LEU A 347 -24.13 10.46 -11.85
C LEU A 347 -23.83 8.97 -11.74
N SER A 348 -22.97 8.60 -10.82
CA SER A 348 -22.79 7.21 -10.39
C SER A 348 -22.91 7.06 -8.89
N VAL A 349 -23.52 5.97 -8.44
CA VAL A 349 -23.61 5.58 -7.04
C VAL A 349 -23.12 4.13 -6.92
N ARG A 350 -22.14 3.88 -6.04
CA ARG A 350 -21.61 2.55 -5.79
C ARG A 350 -21.76 2.19 -4.31
N TYR A 351 -22.16 0.97 -4.05
CA TYR A 351 -22.06 0.30 -2.75
C TYR A 351 -21.03 -0.81 -2.83
N GLY A 352 -20.20 -0.95 -1.80
CA GLY A 352 -19.23 -2.02 -1.64
C GLY A 352 -19.32 -2.65 -0.26
N TYR A 353 -19.32 -3.98 -0.18
CA TYR A 353 -19.26 -4.77 1.04
C TYR A 353 -18.17 -5.82 0.93
N ASN A 354 -17.39 -5.97 2.01
CA ASN A 354 -16.42 -7.04 2.15
C ASN A 354 -16.43 -7.53 3.58
N ASN A 355 -16.44 -8.84 3.78
CA ASN A 355 -16.11 -9.43 5.07
C ASN A 355 -15.21 -10.64 4.89
N ASN A 356 -14.30 -10.83 5.84
CA ASN A 356 -13.48 -12.04 5.88
C ASN A 356 -13.21 -12.48 7.31
N SER A 357 -12.88 -13.78 7.46
CA SER A 357 -12.48 -14.37 8.73
C SER A 357 -11.37 -15.40 8.55
N GLN A 358 -10.48 -15.46 9.54
CA GLN A 358 -9.34 -16.39 9.56
C GLN A 358 -8.78 -16.54 10.98
N PRO A 359 -8.13 -17.67 11.30
CA PRO A 359 -7.29 -17.76 12.49
C PRO A 359 -6.17 -16.74 12.44
N TYR A 360 -5.89 -16.12 13.59
CA TYR A 360 -4.83 -15.16 13.79
C TYR A 360 -3.62 -15.85 14.44
N ASN A 361 -2.41 -15.52 13.96
CA ASN A 361 -1.14 -16.05 14.47
C ASN A 361 -1.00 -17.60 14.41
N ALA A 362 -1.62 -18.24 13.44
CA ALA A 362 -1.48 -19.67 13.20
C ALA A 362 -0.07 -19.99 12.67
N ALA A 363 0.86 -20.30 13.57
CA ALA A 363 2.26 -20.59 13.28
C ALA A 363 2.66 -21.96 13.82
N ARG A 364 3.74 -22.56 13.26
CA ARG A 364 4.23 -23.89 13.66
C ARG A 364 4.55 -23.96 15.15
N THR A 365 5.19 -22.97 15.71
CA THR A 365 5.65 -22.95 17.12
C THR A 365 4.65 -22.24 18.07
N SER A 366 3.49 -21.85 17.57
CA SER A 366 2.42 -21.25 18.36
C SER A 366 1.32 -22.30 18.60
N THR A 367 1.02 -22.62 19.83
CA THR A 367 -0.02 -23.61 20.16
C THR A 367 -1.42 -23.12 19.78
N PHE A 368 -2.36 -24.04 19.56
CA PHE A 368 -3.70 -23.72 19.09
C PHE A 368 -4.46 -22.77 20.04
N ASP A 369 -4.21 -22.83 21.32
CA ASP A 369 -4.76 -21.94 22.34
C ASP A 369 -4.11 -20.53 22.33
N ASN A 370 -2.90 -20.40 21.77
CA ASN A 370 -2.25 -19.09 21.56
C ASN A 370 -2.74 -18.38 20.28
N TRP A 371 -3.50 -19.05 19.42
CA TRP A 371 -4.09 -18.39 18.26
C TRP A 371 -5.24 -17.49 18.66
N GLY A 372 -5.66 -16.62 17.74
CA GLY A 372 -6.92 -15.88 17.83
C GLY A 372 -7.79 -16.16 16.62
N ASP A 373 -8.95 -15.51 16.57
CA ASP A 373 -9.85 -15.54 15.41
C ASP A 373 -10.11 -14.10 14.93
N SER A 374 -9.57 -13.77 13.77
CA SER A 374 -9.71 -12.44 13.17
C SER A 374 -10.91 -12.38 12.24
N THR A 375 -11.72 -11.35 12.40
CA THR A 375 -12.83 -11.00 11.50
C THR A 375 -12.70 -9.56 11.04
N ASN A 376 -12.88 -9.32 9.74
CA ASN A 376 -12.93 -7.99 9.14
C ASN A 376 -14.29 -7.75 8.50
N LYS A 377 -14.81 -6.52 8.61
CA LYS A 377 -16.02 -6.04 7.92
C LYS A 377 -15.77 -4.66 7.35
N PHE A 378 -16.18 -4.47 6.11
CA PHE A 378 -16.05 -3.19 5.39
C PHE A 378 -17.34 -2.88 4.67
N ASN A 379 -17.74 -1.61 4.72
CA ASN A 379 -18.83 -1.06 3.92
C ASN A 379 -18.39 0.26 3.32
N SER A 380 -18.81 0.54 2.10
CA SER A 380 -18.64 1.87 1.51
C SER A 380 -19.79 2.23 0.60
N ILE A 381 -20.17 3.50 0.64
CA ILE A 381 -21.06 4.12 -0.35
C ILE A 381 -20.26 5.26 -0.98
N ASN A 382 -20.22 5.29 -2.30
CA ASN A 382 -19.57 6.33 -3.07
C ASN A 382 -20.57 6.93 -4.06
N LEU A 383 -20.65 8.26 -4.10
CA LEU A 383 -21.41 9.04 -5.06
C LEU A 383 -20.45 9.89 -5.85
N ASN A 384 -20.55 9.88 -7.16
CA ASN A 384 -19.75 10.69 -8.06
C ASN A 384 -20.67 11.36 -9.09
N HIS A 385 -20.59 12.69 -9.18
CA HIS A 385 -21.37 13.52 -10.08
C HIS A 385 -20.45 14.38 -10.94
N ASN A 386 -20.57 14.26 -12.24
CA ASN A 386 -19.83 15.03 -13.24
C ASN A 386 -20.78 15.98 -13.95
N TRP A 387 -20.43 17.26 -14.02
CA TRP A 387 -21.23 18.29 -14.67
C TRP A 387 -20.35 19.12 -15.61
N VAL A 388 -20.57 18.99 -16.92
CA VAL A 388 -19.96 19.83 -17.94
C VAL A 388 -20.81 21.09 -18.13
N MET A 389 -20.21 22.24 -17.87
CA MET A 389 -20.83 23.57 -17.92
C MET A 389 -20.42 24.32 -19.19
N GLY A 390 -20.91 23.90 -20.36
CA GLY A 390 -20.42 24.36 -21.66
C GLY A 390 -19.02 23.86 -21.96
N GLY A 391 -18.56 23.94 -23.18
CA GLY A 391 -17.38 23.20 -23.69
C GLY A 391 -16.05 23.41 -23.01
N ALA A 392 -15.94 24.38 -22.10
CA ALA A 392 -14.66 24.74 -21.47
C ALA A 392 -14.61 24.48 -19.97
N LYS A 393 -15.68 24.01 -19.33
CA LYS A 393 -15.75 23.91 -17.85
C LYS A 393 -16.35 22.57 -17.43
N LEU A 394 -15.72 21.94 -16.44
CA LEU A 394 -16.16 20.70 -15.85
C LEU A 394 -16.13 20.83 -14.32
N ASN A 395 -17.24 20.44 -13.67
CA ASN A 395 -17.28 20.20 -12.24
C ASN A 395 -17.49 18.72 -11.95
N GLU A 396 -16.79 18.20 -11.00
CA GLU A 396 -16.83 16.81 -10.56
C GLU A 396 -16.92 16.74 -9.04
N PHE A 397 -17.99 16.19 -8.48
CA PHE A 397 -18.23 16.05 -7.04
C PHE A 397 -18.18 14.60 -6.60
N ILE A 398 -17.51 14.32 -5.48
CA ILE A 398 -17.47 12.99 -4.85
C ILE A 398 -17.88 13.12 -3.38
N PHE A 399 -18.81 12.27 -2.99
CA PHE A 399 -19.09 11.95 -1.59
C PHE A 399 -18.81 10.47 -1.35
N GLN A 400 -18.14 10.16 -0.24
CA GLN A 400 -17.98 8.78 0.20
C GLN A 400 -18.16 8.65 1.70
N TYR A 401 -18.87 7.62 2.10
CA TYR A 401 -18.84 7.05 3.45
C TYR A 401 -18.16 5.68 3.39
N ALA A 402 -17.21 5.44 4.29
CA ALA A 402 -16.54 4.15 4.46
C ALA A 402 -16.49 3.78 5.95
N ASP A 403 -16.80 2.51 6.23
CA ASP A 403 -16.84 1.92 7.55
C ASP A 403 -15.99 0.64 7.57
N PHE A 404 -15.09 0.55 8.53
CA PHE A 404 -14.22 -0.60 8.74
C PHE A 404 -14.23 -1.02 10.19
N SER A 405 -14.33 -2.33 10.43
CA SER A 405 -14.17 -2.94 11.74
C SER A 405 -13.38 -4.23 11.62
N ASN A 406 -12.31 -4.33 12.40
CA ASN A 406 -11.57 -5.57 12.67
C ASN A 406 -11.77 -5.96 14.11
N PHE A 407 -12.00 -7.25 14.34
CA PHE A 407 -12.01 -7.84 15.67
C PHE A 407 -11.19 -9.14 15.68
N ILE A 408 -10.27 -9.26 16.63
CA ILE A 408 -9.47 -10.46 16.84
C ILE A 408 -9.84 -11.02 18.21
N ALA A 409 -10.58 -12.13 18.22
CA ALA A 409 -10.92 -12.84 19.45
C ALA A 409 -9.73 -13.61 20.01
N SER A 410 -9.65 -13.73 21.34
CA SER A 410 -8.68 -14.63 22.00
C SER A 410 -9.27 -16.03 22.09
N ARG A 411 -8.43 -17.06 21.95
CA ARG A 411 -8.79 -18.47 22.19
C ARG A 411 -8.47 -18.95 23.60
N SER A 412 -7.71 -18.16 24.36
CA SER A 412 -7.30 -18.52 25.71
C SER A 412 -7.31 -17.31 26.63
N SER A 413 -7.56 -17.53 27.90
CA SER A 413 -7.33 -16.59 28.99
C SER A 413 -6.20 -17.05 29.94
N ALA A 414 -5.58 -18.22 29.67
CA ALA A 414 -4.45 -18.71 30.44
C ALA A 414 -3.23 -17.78 30.31
N PRO A 415 -2.35 -17.71 31.31
CA PRO A 415 -1.09 -17.00 31.18
C PRO A 415 -0.34 -17.39 29.92
N ALA A 416 0.24 -16.39 29.28
CA ALA A 416 1.03 -16.58 28.08
C ALA A 416 2.49 -16.89 28.45
N GLU A 417 3.10 -17.84 27.76
CA GLU A 417 4.52 -18.15 27.89
C GLU A 417 5.19 -18.12 26.53
N SER A 418 6.35 -17.50 26.44
CA SER A 418 7.19 -17.46 25.25
C SER A 418 8.60 -17.93 25.54
N PHE A 419 9.18 -18.68 24.59
CA PHE A 419 10.49 -19.30 24.69
C PHE A 419 11.44 -18.77 23.61
N PRO A 420 12.76 -18.78 23.82
CA PRO A 420 13.75 -18.28 22.84
C PRO A 420 13.66 -18.94 21.46
N ASN A 421 13.19 -20.18 21.37
CA ASN A 421 12.93 -20.90 20.10
C ASN A 421 11.60 -20.53 19.45
N ASN A 422 10.96 -19.43 19.88
CA ASN A 422 9.67 -18.93 19.42
C ASN A 422 8.46 -19.84 19.70
N VAL A 423 8.59 -20.81 20.58
CA VAL A 423 7.41 -21.53 21.10
C VAL A 423 6.59 -20.60 21.97
N THR A 424 5.27 -20.51 21.71
CA THR A 424 4.32 -19.68 22.46
C THR A 424 3.07 -20.47 22.83
N ILE A 425 2.59 -20.28 24.06
CA ILE A 425 1.37 -20.92 24.58
C ILE A 425 0.50 -19.91 25.34
N GLY A 426 -0.75 -20.28 25.64
CA GLY A 426 -1.67 -19.48 26.42
C GLY A 426 -2.26 -18.30 25.65
N ALA A 427 -2.62 -17.23 26.34
CA ALA A 427 -3.24 -16.06 25.69
C ALA A 427 -2.26 -15.36 24.73
N ASN A 428 -2.75 -14.99 23.55
CA ASN A 428 -1.94 -14.18 22.64
C ASN A 428 -1.92 -12.71 23.09
N GLY A 429 -0.73 -12.08 23.11
CA GLY A 429 -0.55 -10.70 23.57
C GLY A 429 -1.31 -9.64 22.77
N ASN A 430 -1.73 -9.95 21.54
CA ASN A 430 -2.50 -9.05 20.67
C ASN A 430 -4.01 -9.34 20.68
N THR A 431 -4.51 -10.22 21.54
CA THR A 431 -5.92 -10.62 21.56
C THR A 431 -6.56 -10.55 22.94
N PRO A 432 -7.83 -10.15 23.08
CA PRO A 432 -8.67 -9.59 22.02
C PRO A 432 -8.23 -8.17 21.58
N GLN A 433 -8.43 -7.85 20.31
CA GLN A 433 -8.14 -6.53 19.76
C GLN A 433 -9.30 -6.06 18.89
N THR A 434 -9.59 -4.78 18.87
CA THR A 434 -10.56 -4.15 17.97
C THR A 434 -9.93 -2.96 17.29
N THR A 435 -10.11 -2.84 15.97
CA THR A 435 -9.75 -1.66 15.19
C THR A 435 -10.96 -1.18 14.42
N GLN A 436 -11.26 0.13 14.44
CA GLN A 436 -12.41 0.70 13.74
C GLN A 436 -12.02 2.01 13.05
N GLN A 437 -12.53 2.20 11.85
CA GLN A 437 -12.39 3.44 11.08
C GLN A 437 -13.75 3.81 10.48
N HIS A 438 -14.19 5.05 10.71
CA HIS A 438 -15.39 5.60 10.06
C HIS A 438 -14.98 6.88 9.35
N LYS A 439 -15.13 6.93 8.02
CA LYS A 439 -14.69 8.04 7.18
C LYS A 439 -15.84 8.65 6.39
N PHE A 440 -15.87 9.97 6.37
CA PHE A 440 -16.68 10.75 5.45
C PHE A 440 -15.75 11.58 4.57
N GLN A 441 -15.82 11.41 3.27
CA GLN A 441 -15.08 12.19 2.31
C GLN A 441 -16.01 13.09 1.52
N PHE A 442 -15.61 14.34 1.38
CA PHE A 442 -16.18 15.31 0.46
C PHE A 442 -15.06 15.84 -0.41
N ARG A 443 -15.20 15.67 -1.70
CA ARG A 443 -14.23 16.14 -2.65
C ARG A 443 -14.91 16.82 -3.80
N ASP A 444 -14.25 17.86 -4.34
CA ASP A 444 -14.82 18.63 -5.41
C ASP A 444 -13.73 19.36 -6.21
N ASP A 445 -13.69 19.20 -7.54
CA ASP A 445 -12.71 19.77 -8.46
C ASP A 445 -13.39 20.50 -9.63
N PHE A 446 -12.79 21.61 -10.08
CA PHE A 446 -13.20 22.38 -11.24
C PHE A 446 -12.09 22.48 -12.27
N SER A 447 -12.41 22.10 -13.47
CA SER A 447 -11.51 22.23 -14.60
C SER A 447 -12.03 23.30 -15.54
N TRP A 448 -11.13 24.12 -16.09
CA TRP A 448 -11.46 25.12 -17.10
C TRP A 448 -10.31 25.35 -18.05
N HIS A 449 -10.66 25.77 -19.26
CA HIS A 449 -9.70 26.03 -20.33
C HIS A 449 -9.59 27.54 -20.62
N VAL A 450 -8.36 28.03 -20.92
CA VAL A 450 -8.08 29.41 -21.30
C VAL A 450 -7.13 29.43 -22.50
N THR A 451 -7.53 30.12 -23.60
CA THR A 451 -6.75 30.17 -24.86
C THR A 451 -5.86 31.41 -24.99
N ARG A 452 -5.92 32.42 -24.12
CA ARG A 452 -5.35 33.76 -24.34
C ARG A 452 -4.24 34.17 -23.36
N MET A 453 -3.63 33.23 -22.64
CA MET A 453 -2.58 33.54 -21.66
C MET A 453 -1.14 33.22 -22.16
N GLY A 454 -0.95 32.98 -23.44
CA GLY A 454 0.31 32.56 -24.02
C GLY A 454 0.30 31.10 -24.49
N GLY A 455 1.08 30.72 -25.46
CA GLY A 455 1.07 29.41 -26.08
C GLY A 455 -0.24 29.07 -26.79
N ILE A 456 -0.58 27.80 -26.86
CA ILE A 456 -1.80 27.28 -27.50
C ILE A 456 -2.98 27.28 -26.51
N GLY A 457 -2.73 27.12 -25.23
CA GLY A 457 -3.77 27.12 -24.21
C GLY A 457 -3.34 26.56 -22.87
N HIS A 458 -4.15 26.84 -21.87
CA HIS A 458 -3.98 26.41 -20.49
C HIS A 458 -5.19 25.58 -20.05
N ASP A 459 -4.97 24.38 -19.57
CA ASP A 459 -5.99 23.53 -18.99
C ASP A 459 -5.81 23.51 -17.47
N PHE A 460 -6.51 24.45 -16.82
CA PHE A 460 -6.48 24.60 -15.37
C PHE A 460 -7.38 23.58 -14.68
N LYS A 461 -6.95 23.15 -13.49
CA LYS A 461 -7.80 22.41 -12.54
C LYS A 461 -7.47 22.86 -11.12
N ALA A 462 -8.50 23.12 -10.33
CA ALA A 462 -8.39 23.44 -8.91
C ALA A 462 -9.37 22.59 -8.11
N GLY A 463 -9.08 22.30 -6.84
CA GLY A 463 -9.99 21.50 -6.05
C GLY A 463 -9.69 21.46 -4.56
N VAL A 464 -10.64 20.86 -3.85
CA VAL A 464 -10.57 20.60 -2.41
C VAL A 464 -10.93 19.16 -2.11
N ASN A 465 -10.30 18.60 -1.08
CA ASN A 465 -10.65 17.29 -0.54
C ASN A 465 -10.68 17.36 0.98
N PHE A 466 -11.78 16.97 1.57
CA PHE A 466 -11.95 16.91 3.01
C PHE A 466 -12.35 15.50 3.43
N ILE A 467 -11.57 14.91 4.34
CA ILE A 467 -11.86 13.62 4.96
C ILE A 467 -12.03 13.88 6.45
N ASN A 468 -13.22 13.57 6.97
CA ASN A 468 -13.51 13.57 8.40
C ASN A 468 -13.60 12.12 8.88
N GLU A 469 -12.74 11.76 9.81
CA GLU A 469 -12.68 10.43 10.41
C GLU A 469 -12.95 10.55 11.92
N PRO A 470 -14.22 10.59 12.34
CA PRO A 470 -14.58 10.75 13.76
C PRO A 470 -14.23 9.52 14.60
N ARG A 471 -13.98 8.39 13.94
CA ARG A 471 -13.59 7.13 14.57
C ARG A 471 -12.34 6.58 13.91
N LEU A 472 -11.20 6.79 14.53
CA LEU A 472 -9.94 6.09 14.30
C LEU A 472 -9.56 5.46 15.63
N PHE A 473 -10.03 4.23 15.84
CA PHE A 473 -10.09 3.61 17.16
C PHE A 473 -9.35 2.27 17.16
N ILE A 474 -8.66 2.00 18.26
CA ILE A 474 -8.06 0.71 18.56
C ILE A 474 -8.22 0.36 20.03
N THR A 475 -8.42 -0.93 20.32
CA THR A 475 -8.19 -1.49 21.65
C THR A 475 -7.03 -2.47 21.59
N PHE A 476 -6.30 -2.56 22.69
CA PHE A 476 -5.24 -3.56 22.86
C PHE A 476 -5.65 -4.49 24.00
N ASN A 477 -5.36 -5.76 23.88
CA ASN A 477 -5.75 -6.77 24.89
C ASN A 477 -5.06 -6.58 26.23
N THR A 478 -3.90 -6.01 26.19
CA THR A 478 -2.98 -5.93 27.33
C THR A 478 -3.54 -5.18 28.54
N GLY A 479 -4.77 -4.68 28.49
CA GLY A 479 -5.44 -3.99 29.59
C GLY A 479 -6.31 -4.84 30.52
N LYS A 480 -6.35 -6.18 30.40
CA LYS A 480 -7.31 -7.00 31.15
C LYS A 480 -6.68 -7.97 32.15
N GLY A 481 -5.55 -7.63 32.76
CA GLY A 481 -4.89 -8.43 33.78
C GLY A 481 -4.19 -9.68 33.22
N ALA A 482 -4.00 -9.79 31.93
CA ALA A 482 -3.28 -10.89 31.31
C ALA A 482 -1.81 -10.90 31.74
N VAL A 483 -1.28 -12.08 32.02
CA VAL A 483 0.12 -12.27 32.43
C VAL A 483 0.92 -12.87 31.28
N PHE A 484 2.05 -12.28 30.98
CA PHE A 484 2.96 -12.72 29.93
C PHE A 484 4.33 -13.04 30.52
N TYR A 485 4.78 -14.27 30.38
CA TYR A 485 6.10 -14.73 30.79
C TYR A 485 6.99 -14.94 29.56
N ALA A 486 8.22 -14.42 29.61
CA ALA A 486 9.26 -14.80 28.66
C ALA A 486 10.32 -15.63 29.37
N HIS A 487 10.60 -16.82 28.86
CA HIS A 487 11.64 -17.69 29.37
C HIS A 487 13.02 -17.27 28.87
N LEU A 488 14.07 -17.52 29.67
CA LEU A 488 15.45 -17.29 29.28
C LEU A 488 16.04 -18.44 28.49
N THR A 489 15.54 -19.66 28.71
CA THR A 489 15.98 -20.89 28.05
C THR A 489 14.79 -21.63 27.42
N ASN A 490 15.08 -22.63 26.58
CA ASN A 490 14.08 -23.51 25.98
C ASN A 490 13.75 -24.70 26.89
N GLU A 491 13.51 -24.43 28.17
CA GLU A 491 13.20 -25.41 29.18
C GLU A 491 12.04 -24.92 30.08
N LEU A 492 11.06 -25.80 30.37
CA LEU A 492 9.92 -25.46 31.21
C LEU A 492 10.34 -25.07 32.64
N SER A 493 11.41 -25.72 33.14
CA SER A 493 12.02 -25.42 34.44
C SER A 493 13.05 -24.31 34.38
N GLY A 494 13.25 -23.71 33.21
CA GLY A 494 14.21 -22.62 32.96
C GLY A 494 13.85 -21.34 33.72
N PRO A 495 14.79 -20.42 33.89
CA PRO A 495 14.56 -19.13 34.51
C PRO A 495 13.65 -18.26 33.67
N ILE A 496 12.77 -17.50 34.33
CA ILE A 496 11.95 -16.46 33.69
C ILE A 496 12.80 -15.22 33.48
N ARG A 497 12.88 -14.73 32.25
CA ARG A 497 13.53 -13.50 31.87
C ARG A 497 12.68 -12.28 32.21
N SER A 498 11.40 -12.31 31.75
CA SER A 498 10.51 -11.18 31.99
C SER A 498 9.11 -11.64 32.38
N VAL A 499 8.44 -10.81 33.18
CA VAL A 499 7.03 -10.90 33.48
C VAL A 499 6.39 -9.56 33.16
N THR A 500 5.34 -9.60 32.34
CA THR A 500 4.53 -8.43 32.01
C THR A 500 3.09 -8.68 32.46
N ILE A 501 2.54 -7.75 33.19
CA ILE A 501 1.11 -7.69 33.53
C ILE A 501 0.62 -6.30 33.17
N SER A 502 -0.56 -6.23 32.57
CA SER A 502 -1.24 -4.97 32.40
C SER A 502 -2.72 -5.10 32.72
N ASP A 503 -3.23 -4.15 33.48
CA ASP A 503 -4.62 -4.06 33.90
C ASP A 503 -5.08 -2.62 33.77
N GLY A 504 -6.06 -2.37 32.91
CA GLY A 504 -6.59 -1.05 32.61
C GLY A 504 -7.28 -0.96 31.24
N ASP A 505 -7.68 0.21 30.84
CA ASP A 505 -8.25 0.47 29.52
C ASP A 505 -7.15 0.90 28.53
N SER A 506 -6.81 0.00 27.61
CA SER A 506 -5.82 0.20 26.55
C SER A 506 -6.45 0.70 25.24
N SER A 507 -7.61 1.34 25.31
CA SER A 507 -8.28 1.87 24.13
C SER A 507 -7.79 3.29 23.76
N ALA A 508 -7.77 3.58 22.48
CA ALA A 508 -7.54 4.92 21.96
C ALA A 508 -8.48 5.24 20.81
N ASN A 509 -8.99 6.46 20.78
CA ASN A 509 -9.69 7.03 19.63
C ASN A 509 -9.03 8.37 19.29
N ILE A 510 -8.60 8.51 18.06
CA ILE A 510 -7.93 9.72 17.55
C ILE A 510 -8.76 10.24 16.36
N PRO A 511 -9.81 11.05 16.59
CA PRO A 511 -10.55 11.65 15.50
C PRO A 511 -9.59 12.48 14.64
N THR A 512 -9.55 12.22 13.34
CA THR A 512 -8.73 12.98 12.41
C THR A 512 -9.57 13.76 11.41
N LYS A 513 -9.05 14.89 10.97
CA LYS A 513 -9.58 15.67 9.86
C LYS A 513 -8.44 15.97 8.90
N GLN A 514 -8.64 15.60 7.64
CA GLN A 514 -7.67 15.85 6.58
C GLN A 514 -8.30 16.85 5.62
N PHE A 515 -7.61 17.94 5.37
CA PHE A 515 -8.01 18.94 4.41
C PHE A 515 -6.91 19.13 3.39
N ALA A 516 -7.29 19.15 2.12
CA ALA A 516 -6.37 19.38 1.03
C ALA A 516 -6.98 20.35 0.04
N THR A 517 -6.15 21.23 -0.52
CA THR A 517 -6.51 22.09 -1.67
C THR A 517 -5.37 22.11 -2.67
N TYR A 518 -5.69 22.33 -3.93
CA TYR A 518 -4.69 22.40 -4.99
C TYR A 518 -5.15 23.26 -6.16
N ILE A 519 -4.17 23.70 -6.95
CA ILE A 519 -4.34 24.23 -8.29
C ILE A 519 -3.28 23.62 -9.20
N GLN A 520 -3.66 23.32 -10.44
CA GLN A 520 -2.74 22.84 -11.47
C GLN A 520 -3.08 23.42 -12.83
N ASP A 521 -2.08 23.41 -13.72
CA ASP A 521 -2.16 23.88 -15.10
C ASP A 521 -1.40 22.94 -16.01
N ASP A 522 -2.05 22.41 -17.02
CA ASP A 522 -1.41 21.72 -18.15
C ASP A 522 -1.28 22.74 -19.29
N TRP A 523 -0.18 23.49 -19.29
CA TRP A 523 0.09 24.56 -20.25
C TRP A 523 0.68 24.00 -21.54
N ARG A 524 -0.08 24.04 -22.63
CA ARG A 524 0.42 23.77 -24.00
C ARG A 524 1.17 25.01 -24.51
N ALA A 525 2.45 25.06 -24.19
CA ALA A 525 3.32 26.19 -24.58
C ALA A 525 3.55 26.23 -26.10
N SER A 526 3.55 25.08 -26.77
CA SER A 526 3.60 24.92 -28.22
C SER A 526 2.96 23.60 -28.66
N ASP A 527 2.90 23.34 -29.96
CA ASP A 527 2.42 22.05 -30.50
C ASP A 527 3.21 20.84 -29.97
N ARG A 528 4.47 21.06 -29.58
CA ARG A 528 5.39 20.01 -29.14
C ARG A 528 5.72 20.03 -27.65
N LEU A 529 5.39 21.11 -26.94
CA LEU A 529 5.79 21.27 -25.54
C LEU A 529 4.58 21.51 -24.65
N THR A 530 4.38 20.61 -23.73
CA THR A 530 3.43 20.78 -22.61
C THR A 530 4.21 20.92 -21.31
N ILE A 531 3.86 21.93 -20.49
CA ILE A 531 4.41 22.17 -19.16
C ILE A 531 3.32 21.90 -18.15
N ASN A 532 3.56 21.00 -17.20
CA ASN A 532 2.65 20.70 -16.11
C ASN A 532 3.11 21.45 -14.85
N LEU A 533 2.26 22.31 -14.32
CA LEU A 533 2.50 23.08 -13.11
C LEU A 533 1.44 22.71 -12.08
N GLY A 534 1.84 22.61 -10.82
CA GLY A 534 0.89 22.31 -9.74
C GLY A 534 1.39 22.81 -8.40
N LEU A 535 0.44 23.21 -7.56
CA LEU A 535 0.66 23.50 -6.16
C LEU A 535 -0.46 22.82 -5.37
N ARG A 536 -0.09 22.06 -4.36
CA ARG A 536 -1.01 21.43 -3.41
C ARG A 536 -0.64 21.81 -1.99
N TYR A 537 -1.63 21.88 -1.13
CA TYR A 537 -1.46 22.10 0.30
C TYR A 537 -2.31 21.11 1.09
N ASP A 538 -1.70 20.35 2.01
CA ASP A 538 -2.36 19.36 2.84
C ASP A 538 -2.24 19.71 4.33
N ILE A 539 -3.32 19.47 5.07
CA ILE A 539 -3.38 19.60 6.53
C ILE A 539 -3.99 18.32 7.11
N VAL A 540 -3.39 17.82 8.18
CA VAL A 540 -3.97 16.77 9.01
C VAL A 540 -4.09 17.26 10.45
N ASP A 541 -5.30 17.27 10.96
CA ASP A 541 -5.59 17.54 12.36
C ASP A 541 -5.89 16.23 13.09
N GLY A 542 -5.56 16.17 14.39
CA GLY A 542 -5.82 15.02 15.25
C GLY A 542 -4.60 14.12 15.54
N LEU A 543 -3.45 14.34 14.86
CA LEU A 543 -2.22 13.61 15.17
C LEU A 543 -1.52 14.11 16.46
N GLN A 544 -1.82 15.33 16.87
CA GLN A 544 -1.50 15.87 18.18
C GLN A 544 -2.73 15.80 19.08
N PHE A 545 -2.56 15.27 20.28
CA PHE A 545 -3.61 15.07 21.28
C PHE A 545 -3.08 15.42 22.67
N ASP A 546 -3.96 15.51 23.67
CA ASP A 546 -3.56 15.78 25.05
C ASP A 546 -2.81 14.58 25.64
N GLN A 547 -1.53 14.79 25.94
CA GLN A 547 -0.63 13.82 26.56
C GLN A 547 -0.35 14.08 28.05
N SER A 548 -1.05 15.04 28.66
CA SER A 548 -0.81 15.47 30.05
C SER A 548 -1.05 14.36 31.08
N LYS A 549 -1.79 13.34 30.71
CA LYS A 549 -2.06 12.16 31.57
C LYS A 549 -1.01 11.05 31.42
N ASN A 550 -0.10 11.14 30.44
CA ASN A 550 1.02 10.20 30.31
C ASN A 550 2.16 10.62 31.28
N PRO A 551 2.47 9.86 32.32
CA PRO A 551 3.48 10.27 33.33
C PRO A 551 4.87 10.39 32.72
N ASN A 552 5.24 9.56 31.73
CA ASN A 552 6.54 9.68 31.07
C ASN A 552 6.65 10.97 30.24
N TYR A 553 5.58 11.35 29.53
CA TYR A 553 5.51 12.61 28.79
C TYR A 553 5.68 13.81 29.74
N VAL A 554 4.98 13.81 30.88
CA VAL A 554 5.07 14.88 31.88
C VAL A 554 6.49 14.99 32.47
N LEU A 555 7.13 13.86 32.79
CA LEU A 555 8.52 13.85 33.26
C LEU A 555 9.48 14.44 32.21
N VAL A 556 9.32 14.07 30.94
CA VAL A 556 10.16 14.58 29.85
C VAL A 556 9.93 16.08 29.64
N VAL A 557 8.69 16.56 29.63
CA VAL A 557 8.36 17.99 29.50
C VAL A 557 8.96 18.81 30.64
N ASN A 558 8.81 18.36 31.87
CA ASN A 558 9.37 19.05 33.03
C ASN A 558 10.90 19.12 33.01
N ALA A 559 11.56 18.02 32.63
CA ALA A 559 12.98 17.93 32.50
C ALA A 559 13.52 18.84 31.35
N ALA A 560 12.82 18.87 30.21
CA ALA A 560 13.15 19.74 29.09
C ALA A 560 13.10 21.22 29.52
N LYS A 561 11.99 21.65 30.14
CA LYS A 561 11.81 23.01 30.66
C LYS A 561 12.86 23.40 31.71
N ALA A 562 13.35 22.42 32.45
CA ALA A 562 14.44 22.62 33.41
C ALA A 562 15.85 22.56 32.79
N GLY A 563 15.99 22.40 31.47
CA GLY A 563 17.25 22.30 30.76
C GLY A 563 18.08 21.04 31.08
N LYS A 564 17.49 20.02 31.65
CA LYS A 564 18.16 18.81 32.10
C LYS A 564 18.79 17.98 30.98
N PHE A 565 18.31 18.15 29.76
CA PHE A 565 18.80 17.39 28.60
C PHE A 565 20.03 17.96 27.92
N ASN A 566 20.48 19.18 28.32
CA ASN A 566 21.65 19.83 27.74
C ASN A 566 22.98 19.08 28.04
N VAL A 567 22.97 18.13 28.97
CA VAL A 567 24.11 17.25 29.28
C VAL A 567 24.20 16.04 28.36
N LEU A 568 23.17 15.79 27.54
CA LEU A 568 23.08 14.66 26.60
C LEU A 568 23.81 14.99 25.29
N PRO A 569 24.19 13.98 24.47
CA PRO A 569 24.66 14.21 23.12
C PRO A 569 23.68 15.04 22.30
N ALA A 570 24.20 15.99 21.53
CA ALA A 570 23.39 16.99 20.82
C ALA A 570 22.24 16.41 19.99
N PRO A 571 22.37 15.31 19.24
CA PRO A 571 21.26 14.74 18.49
C PRO A 571 20.09 14.29 19.37
N VAL A 572 20.40 13.73 20.56
CA VAL A 572 19.39 13.30 21.53
C VAL A 572 18.79 14.49 22.27
N ALA A 573 19.67 15.44 22.72
CA ALA A 573 19.23 16.64 23.41
C ALA A 573 18.29 17.50 22.55
N ASN A 574 18.60 17.67 21.27
CA ASN A 574 17.78 18.46 20.35
C ASN A 574 16.36 17.92 20.25
N ILE A 575 16.18 16.63 20.09
CA ILE A 575 14.85 16.01 20.05
C ILE A 575 14.11 16.18 21.38
N LEU A 576 14.77 15.92 22.50
CA LEU A 576 14.14 16.03 23.82
C LEU A 576 13.81 17.49 24.19
N ASN A 577 14.57 18.46 23.70
CA ASN A 577 14.28 19.88 23.90
C ASN A 577 13.06 20.37 23.10
N HIS A 578 12.57 19.63 22.08
CA HIS A 578 11.26 19.90 21.46
C HIS A 578 10.12 19.90 22.47
N PHE A 579 10.25 19.16 23.59
CA PHE A 579 9.23 19.07 24.63
C PHE A 579 9.08 20.34 25.49
N THR A 580 9.87 21.39 25.24
CA THR A 580 9.60 22.75 25.73
C THR A 580 8.53 23.45 24.93
N GLU A 581 8.27 23.02 23.69
CA GLU A 581 7.31 23.61 22.77
C GLU A 581 5.87 23.18 23.07
N THR A 582 4.92 23.99 22.67
CA THR A 582 3.49 23.62 22.68
C THR A 582 3.20 22.66 21.53
N PRO A 583 2.52 21.54 21.78
CA PRO A 583 2.11 20.62 20.71
C PRO A 583 1.31 21.33 19.61
N ARG A 584 1.70 21.12 18.37
CA ARG A 584 1.02 21.71 17.20
C ARG A 584 1.04 20.76 16.01
N ASN A 585 -0.07 20.74 15.27
CA ASN A 585 -0.14 20.04 14.00
C ASN A 585 0.75 20.72 12.96
N ASP A 586 1.31 19.90 12.07
CA ASP A 586 2.10 20.38 10.96
C ASP A 586 1.25 21.20 9.97
N ARG A 587 1.74 22.36 9.56
CA ARG A 587 1.03 23.34 8.72
C ARG A 587 1.86 23.82 7.51
N ASN A 588 3.06 23.24 7.26
CA ASN A 588 3.95 23.71 6.22
C ASN A 588 3.94 22.85 4.95
N ASN A 589 2.96 21.99 4.77
CA ASN A 589 2.90 20.95 3.73
C ASN A 589 2.52 21.48 2.34
N PHE A 590 3.30 22.44 1.83
CA PHE A 590 3.20 22.92 0.46
C PHE A 590 3.92 21.97 -0.50
N GLN A 591 3.26 21.58 -1.57
CA GLN A 591 3.71 20.55 -2.51
C GLN A 591 3.76 21.11 -3.94
N PRO A 592 4.78 21.90 -4.28
CA PRO A 592 5.00 22.33 -5.66
C PRO A 592 5.36 21.14 -6.53
N ARG A 593 4.84 21.14 -7.76
CA ARG A 593 5.07 20.11 -8.79
C ARG A 593 5.28 20.78 -10.11
N ILE A 594 6.37 20.46 -10.80
CA ILE A 594 6.68 20.96 -12.13
C ILE A 594 7.14 19.83 -13.02
N GLY A 595 6.67 19.83 -14.25
CA GLY A 595 7.06 18.87 -15.27
C GLY A 595 6.96 19.43 -16.67
N ALA A 596 7.61 18.74 -17.59
CA ALA A 596 7.53 19.04 -19.02
C ALA A 596 7.45 17.75 -19.82
N VAL A 597 6.73 17.81 -20.94
CA VAL A 597 6.63 16.78 -21.97
C VAL A 597 6.95 17.41 -23.30
N LEU A 598 7.96 16.90 -23.99
CA LEU A 598 8.39 17.35 -25.31
C LEU A 598 8.20 16.24 -26.34
N ASP A 599 7.33 16.47 -27.31
CA ASP A 599 7.26 15.70 -28.53
C ASP A 599 8.38 16.20 -29.48
N THR A 600 9.45 15.42 -29.58
CA THR A 600 10.67 15.86 -30.28
C THR A 600 10.47 16.08 -31.78
N MET A 601 9.60 15.27 -32.40
CA MET A 601 9.33 15.31 -33.85
C MET A 601 7.97 15.95 -34.18
N GLY A 602 7.05 16.02 -33.20
CA GLY A 602 5.69 16.55 -33.39
C GLY A 602 4.71 15.54 -33.98
N ASP A 603 5.06 14.25 -33.98
CA ASP A 603 4.22 13.17 -34.49
C ASP A 603 3.72 12.22 -33.36
N GLY A 604 3.97 12.56 -32.12
CA GLY A 604 3.56 11.80 -30.92
C GLY A 604 4.33 10.51 -30.67
N LYS A 605 5.39 10.21 -31.46
CA LYS A 605 6.11 8.94 -31.35
C LYS A 605 7.37 8.98 -30.51
N ASP A 606 8.03 10.15 -30.45
CA ASP A 606 9.25 10.38 -29.68
C ASP A 606 9.02 11.41 -28.58
N ILE A 607 8.78 10.93 -27.37
CA ILE A 607 8.42 11.76 -26.22
C ILE A 607 9.54 11.75 -25.17
N VAL A 608 10.06 12.94 -24.88
CA VAL A 608 10.94 13.20 -23.73
C VAL A 608 10.12 13.86 -22.62
N ARG A 609 10.24 13.37 -21.40
CA ARG A 609 9.52 13.89 -20.24
C ARG A 609 10.44 14.03 -19.04
N GLY A 610 10.15 14.96 -18.17
CA GLY A 610 10.90 15.13 -16.93
C GLY A 610 10.25 16.09 -15.97
N GLY A 611 10.77 16.14 -14.74
CA GLY A 611 10.36 17.13 -13.75
C GLY A 611 10.63 16.74 -12.31
N TRP A 612 10.10 17.56 -11.41
CA TRP A 612 10.32 17.51 -9.97
C TRP A 612 9.06 17.87 -9.20
N GLY A 613 8.92 17.33 -7.98
CA GLY A 613 7.82 17.71 -7.08
C GLY A 613 7.99 17.20 -5.67
N ILE A 614 7.21 17.80 -4.74
CA ILE A 614 7.10 17.39 -3.34
C ILE A 614 5.76 16.67 -3.14
N TYR A 615 5.79 15.59 -2.34
CA TYR A 615 4.65 14.70 -2.09
C TYR A 615 4.61 14.33 -0.63
N THR A 616 3.56 14.77 0.08
CA THR A 616 3.37 14.51 1.52
C THR A 616 2.50 13.27 1.72
N ASP A 617 2.82 12.50 2.75
CA ASP A 617 2.06 11.33 3.18
C ASP A 617 1.25 11.64 4.43
N PHE A 618 0.18 10.86 4.66
CA PHE A 618 -0.59 10.90 5.90
C PHE A 618 0.23 10.40 7.10
N GLY A 619 1.11 9.42 6.89
CA GLY A 619 1.76 8.67 7.96
C GLY A 619 0.78 7.69 8.64
N TYR A 620 1.30 6.55 9.10
CA TYR A 620 0.45 5.54 9.76
C TYR A 620 0.33 5.83 11.25
N THR A 621 -0.88 5.66 11.78
CA THR A 621 -1.15 6.03 13.17
C THR A 621 -0.91 4.91 14.18
N ASN A 622 -0.95 3.62 13.78
CA ASN A 622 -0.96 2.48 14.68
C ASN A 622 0.10 2.57 15.79
N SER A 623 1.36 2.36 15.47
CA SER A 623 2.42 2.30 16.49
C SER A 623 3.10 3.63 16.77
N ASN A 624 2.79 4.67 16.00
CA ASN A 624 3.37 6.01 16.20
C ASN A 624 2.49 6.89 17.08
N VAL A 625 1.19 6.91 16.85
CA VAL A 625 0.25 7.86 17.45
C VAL A 625 -0.77 7.12 18.34
N LEU A 626 -1.37 6.02 17.87
CA LEU A 626 -2.41 5.30 18.62
C LEU A 626 -1.88 4.68 19.92
N PHE A 627 -0.66 4.13 19.93
CA PHE A 627 -0.07 3.60 21.15
C PHE A 627 0.23 4.70 22.16
N ALA A 628 0.72 5.85 21.71
CA ALA A 628 0.93 7.02 22.56
C ALA A 628 -0.39 7.59 23.08
N ALA A 629 -1.46 7.57 22.28
CA ALA A 629 -2.79 7.98 22.68
C ALA A 629 -3.41 7.02 23.72
N ALA A 630 -3.19 5.72 23.59
CA ALA A 630 -3.59 4.74 24.59
C ALA A 630 -2.87 5.00 25.92
N ASP A 631 -1.56 5.26 25.91
CA ASP A 631 -0.78 5.61 27.11
C ASP A 631 -1.25 6.95 27.73
N ALA A 632 -1.79 7.86 26.92
CA ALA A 632 -2.29 9.16 27.37
C ALA A 632 -3.78 9.17 27.71
N SER A 633 -4.52 8.05 27.56
CA SER A 633 -5.98 8.01 27.78
C SER A 633 -6.37 8.33 29.24
N GLY A 634 -5.44 8.10 30.17
CA GLY A 634 -5.61 8.37 31.59
C GLY A 634 -6.58 7.42 32.30
N ASN A 635 -7.11 6.41 31.58
CA ASN A 635 -7.95 5.36 32.16
C ASN A 635 -7.10 4.29 32.87
N GLY A 636 -5.86 4.64 33.12
CA GLY A 636 -4.90 4.06 34.03
C GLY A 636 -4.68 2.55 33.90
N PHE A 637 -3.51 2.19 33.50
CA PHE A 637 -3.02 0.82 33.70
C PHE A 637 -2.74 0.63 35.21
N GLY A 638 -3.79 0.48 36.00
CA GLY A 638 -3.74 0.53 37.48
C GLY A 638 -2.80 -0.48 38.11
N ASN A 639 -2.48 -1.58 37.44
CA ASN A 639 -1.63 -2.67 37.92
C ASN A 639 -0.62 -3.14 36.86
N THR A 640 -0.26 -2.28 35.91
CA THR A 640 0.72 -2.66 34.88
C THR A 640 2.11 -2.66 35.49
N PHE A 641 2.81 -3.77 35.37
CA PHE A 641 4.23 -3.83 35.63
C PHE A 641 4.96 -4.71 34.60
N ASN A 642 6.19 -4.39 34.36
CA ASN A 642 7.09 -5.18 33.53
C ASN A 642 8.44 -5.29 34.23
N VAL A 643 8.83 -6.51 34.54
CA VAL A 643 10.15 -6.84 35.07
C VAL A 643 10.90 -7.62 33.99
N ASP A 644 12.06 -7.12 33.59
CA ASP A 644 12.96 -7.78 32.65
C ASP A 644 14.35 -7.88 33.29
N ASN A 645 14.86 -9.10 33.40
CA ASN A 645 16.20 -9.39 33.90
C ASN A 645 16.91 -10.35 32.93
N SER A 646 17.91 -9.86 32.25
CA SER A 646 18.68 -10.63 31.26
C SER A 646 19.41 -11.87 31.82
N THR A 647 19.54 -11.96 33.14
CA THR A 647 20.13 -13.13 33.84
C THR A 647 19.09 -14.01 34.55
N GLY A 648 17.79 -13.68 34.37
CA GLY A 648 16.68 -14.37 35.02
C GLY A 648 16.24 -13.69 36.33
N ILE A 649 14.91 -13.62 36.51
CA ILE A 649 14.29 -13.07 37.69
C ILE A 649 14.51 -14.03 38.87
N ARG A 650 14.89 -13.48 40.02
CA ARG A 650 15.19 -14.26 41.25
C ARG A 650 14.25 -13.93 42.36
N ASN A 651 14.01 -14.92 43.19
CA ASN A 651 13.36 -14.82 44.52
C ASN A 651 14.31 -14.22 45.58
N PRO A 652 13.81 -13.79 46.78
CA PRO A 652 14.64 -13.28 47.87
C PRO A 652 15.74 -14.23 48.32
N ASP A 653 15.47 -15.54 48.22
CA ASP A 653 16.43 -16.60 48.60
C ASP A 653 17.50 -16.88 47.53
N GLY A 654 17.48 -16.11 46.43
CA GLY A 654 18.40 -16.26 45.30
C GLY A 654 17.99 -17.31 44.26
N SER A 655 16.95 -18.13 44.52
CA SER A 655 16.43 -19.08 43.53
C SER A 655 15.77 -18.36 42.35
N PHE A 656 15.64 -19.04 41.21
CA PHE A 656 14.97 -18.44 40.07
C PHE A 656 13.43 -18.43 40.27
N PHE A 657 12.79 -17.32 39.91
CA PHE A 657 11.35 -17.20 39.86
C PHE A 657 10.72 -18.16 38.82
N ARG A 658 9.55 -18.72 39.15
CA ARG A 658 8.82 -19.71 38.35
C ARG A 658 7.38 -19.24 38.06
N VAL A 659 6.81 -19.67 36.93
CA VAL A 659 5.43 -19.35 36.50
C VAL A 659 4.39 -19.72 37.55
N SER A 660 4.63 -20.78 38.37
CA SER A 660 3.72 -21.23 39.42
C SER A 660 3.72 -20.38 40.68
N GLN A 661 4.66 -19.44 40.83
CA GLN A 661 4.79 -18.62 42.05
C GLN A 661 3.90 -17.37 42.00
N SER A 662 3.54 -16.85 43.19
CA SER A 662 2.74 -15.64 43.31
C SER A 662 3.50 -14.43 42.74
N LEU A 663 2.81 -13.64 41.97
CA LEU A 663 3.33 -12.39 41.38
C LEU A 663 3.61 -11.32 42.45
N ASP A 664 3.04 -11.43 43.65
CA ASP A 664 3.26 -10.52 44.77
C ASP A 664 4.73 -10.53 45.22
N LEU A 665 5.39 -11.68 45.08
CA LEU A 665 6.82 -11.81 45.31
C LEU A 665 7.64 -10.87 44.39
N ILE A 666 7.31 -10.80 43.12
CA ILE A 666 8.01 -9.94 42.17
C ILE A 666 7.66 -8.47 42.43
N ARG A 667 6.41 -8.17 42.76
CA ARG A 667 5.94 -6.82 43.09
C ARG A 667 6.69 -6.23 44.26
N SER A 668 6.82 -7.00 45.36
CA SER A 668 7.50 -6.55 46.58
C SER A 668 9.00 -6.32 46.39
N GLN A 669 9.67 -7.19 45.61
CA GLN A 669 11.12 -7.12 45.39
C GLN A 669 11.59 -6.01 44.45
N ASN A 670 10.82 -5.71 43.45
CA ASN A 670 11.27 -4.78 42.41
C ASN A 670 10.86 -3.32 42.67
N GLN A 671 10.34 -3.04 43.89
CA GLN A 671 9.87 -1.71 44.29
C GLN A 671 8.98 -1.06 43.23
N VAL A 672 8.20 -1.90 42.52
CA VAL A 672 7.22 -1.40 41.58
C VAL A 672 6.15 -0.72 42.39
N ALA A 673 6.32 0.58 42.61
CA ALA A 673 5.31 1.41 43.22
C ALA A 673 3.95 1.11 42.58
N ALA A 674 2.93 0.86 43.40
CA ALA A 674 1.57 0.79 42.95
C ALA A 674 1.24 2.14 42.29
N GLY A 675 1.32 2.20 40.99
CA GLY A 675 1.09 3.38 40.20
C GLY A 675 0.76 3.03 38.77
N ALA A 676 -0.08 3.81 38.15
CA ALA A 676 -0.43 3.66 36.73
C ALA A 676 0.80 4.00 35.86
N PHE A 677 1.45 2.98 35.31
CA PHE A 677 2.48 3.18 34.31
C PHE A 677 1.92 2.97 32.91
N PRO A 678 2.33 3.77 31.91
CA PRO A 678 1.93 3.58 30.53
C PRO A 678 2.46 2.23 30.00
N LEU A 679 1.60 1.48 29.31
CA LEU A 679 1.91 0.14 28.82
C LEU A 679 3.02 0.16 27.76
N PHE A 680 2.89 1.06 26.77
CA PHE A 680 3.77 1.07 25.62
C PHE A 680 5.01 1.95 25.82
N GLY A 681 5.01 2.79 26.87
CA GLY A 681 6.07 3.75 27.14
C GLY A 681 6.28 4.73 25.97
N GLN A 682 5.18 5.09 25.29
CA GLN A 682 5.23 5.91 24.09
C GLN A 682 4.61 7.28 24.31
N TRP A 683 5.10 8.25 23.56
CA TRP A 683 4.55 9.60 23.46
C TRP A 683 4.90 10.19 22.09
N VAL A 684 4.24 11.27 21.72
CA VAL A 684 4.43 11.94 20.44
C VAL A 684 5.23 13.22 20.64
N ASP A 685 6.20 13.48 19.77
CA ASP A 685 6.92 14.74 19.69
C ASP A 685 5.93 15.89 19.46
N PRO A 686 5.95 16.98 20.26
CA PRO A 686 5.09 18.14 20.06
C PRO A 686 5.26 18.81 18.69
N LEU A 687 6.37 18.57 18.00
CA LEU A 687 6.68 19.08 16.67
C LEU A 687 6.65 17.98 15.59
N LEU A 688 5.88 16.89 15.82
CA LEU A 688 5.75 15.82 14.83
C LEU A 688 5.31 16.38 13.47
N GLN A 689 6.09 16.09 12.42
CA GLN A 689 5.84 16.51 11.05
C GLN A 689 5.30 15.37 10.20
N GLN A 690 4.63 15.73 9.10
CA GLN A 690 4.20 14.76 8.10
C GLN A 690 5.39 14.35 7.22
N PRO A 691 5.56 13.05 6.94
CA PRO A 691 6.61 12.59 6.05
C PRO A 691 6.35 13.06 4.61
N TYR A 692 7.42 13.39 3.90
CA TYR A 692 7.32 13.75 2.49
C TYR A 692 8.47 13.18 1.66
N GLN A 693 8.25 13.12 0.34
CA GLN A 693 9.28 12.78 -0.64
C GLN A 693 9.42 13.89 -1.68
N MET A 694 10.66 14.21 -2.01
CA MET A 694 11.02 14.94 -3.22
C MET A 694 11.27 13.92 -4.34
N GLN A 695 10.46 13.97 -5.38
CA GLN A 695 10.58 13.06 -6.52
C GLN A 695 11.09 13.80 -7.75
N THR A 696 12.06 13.20 -8.45
CA THR A 696 12.61 13.68 -9.71
C THR A 696 12.58 12.54 -10.70
N ASN A 697 12.21 12.80 -11.96
CA ASN A 697 12.42 11.84 -13.03
C ASN A 697 12.85 12.52 -14.33
N ALA A 698 13.45 11.73 -15.21
CA ALA A 698 13.69 12.04 -16.61
C ALA A 698 13.47 10.74 -17.41
N GLY A 699 12.75 10.83 -18.52
CA GLY A 699 12.42 9.67 -19.32
C GLY A 699 12.25 9.97 -20.78
N TRP A 700 12.38 8.91 -21.58
CA TRP A 700 12.15 8.90 -23.01
C TRP A 700 11.30 7.70 -23.38
N SER A 701 10.33 7.91 -24.29
CA SER A 701 9.47 6.88 -24.85
C SER A 701 9.46 6.98 -26.36
N HIS A 702 9.54 5.83 -27.03
CA HIS A 702 9.51 5.75 -28.49
C HIS A 702 8.51 4.71 -28.98
N GLU A 703 7.66 5.10 -29.91
CA GLU A 703 6.73 4.22 -30.61
C GLU A 703 7.45 3.48 -31.74
N LEU A 704 7.90 2.23 -31.46
CA LEU A 704 8.54 1.37 -32.47
C LEU A 704 7.56 0.99 -33.58
N THR A 705 6.32 0.74 -33.23
CA THR A 705 5.21 0.48 -34.13
C THR A 705 3.93 1.02 -33.47
N LYS A 706 2.86 1.25 -34.23
CA LYS A 706 1.57 1.69 -33.71
C LYS A 706 1.02 0.89 -32.50
N ASP A 707 1.55 -0.29 -32.27
CA ASP A 707 1.14 -1.20 -31.18
C ASP A 707 2.24 -1.46 -30.16
N THR A 708 3.47 -0.93 -30.34
CA THR A 708 4.63 -1.26 -29.49
C THR A 708 5.41 0.00 -29.13
N VAL A 709 5.61 0.19 -27.82
CA VAL A 709 6.38 1.30 -27.24
C VAL A 709 7.51 0.74 -26.39
N ILE A 710 8.67 1.39 -26.46
CA ILE A 710 9.77 1.22 -25.51
C ILE A 710 9.94 2.50 -24.70
N SER A 711 10.35 2.36 -23.43
CA SER A 711 10.63 3.52 -22.58
C SER A 711 11.85 3.27 -21.70
N VAL A 712 12.54 4.37 -21.40
CA VAL A 712 13.65 4.44 -20.45
C VAL A 712 13.36 5.58 -19.49
N ASP A 713 13.23 5.29 -18.21
CA ASP A 713 12.96 6.28 -17.18
C ASP A 713 14.02 6.20 -16.06
N TYR A 714 14.67 7.31 -15.76
CA TYR A 714 15.41 7.49 -14.51
C TYR A 714 14.48 8.11 -13.48
N VAL A 715 14.46 7.54 -12.28
CA VAL A 715 13.66 8.02 -11.17
C VAL A 715 14.51 8.15 -9.91
N ASN A 716 14.32 9.27 -9.20
CA ASN A 716 14.94 9.54 -7.91
C ASN A 716 13.87 9.96 -6.91
N SER A 717 13.95 9.47 -5.67
CA SER A 717 13.09 9.88 -4.57
C SER A 717 13.90 10.08 -3.30
N LEU A 718 13.71 11.22 -2.64
CA LEU A 718 14.36 11.60 -1.39
C LEU A 718 13.30 11.79 -0.31
N GLY A 719 13.18 10.80 0.59
CA GLY A 719 12.28 10.89 1.75
C GLY A 719 12.88 11.75 2.86
N ARG A 720 12.01 12.53 3.51
CA ARG A 720 12.32 13.40 4.65
C ARG A 720 11.21 13.29 5.69
N ASP A 721 11.58 13.62 6.91
CA ASP A 721 10.69 13.65 8.07
C ASP A 721 9.89 12.35 8.26
N LEU A 722 10.52 11.21 7.86
CA LEU A 722 9.91 9.91 8.03
C LEU A 722 9.72 9.63 9.51
N ASN A 723 8.50 9.27 9.88
CA ASN A 723 8.16 9.00 11.28
C ASN A 723 8.88 7.74 11.76
N THR A 724 9.45 7.83 12.96
CA THR A 724 10.14 6.71 13.62
C THR A 724 9.89 6.73 15.12
N ARG A 725 10.15 5.62 15.78
CA ARG A 725 10.15 5.50 17.24
C ARG A 725 11.59 5.40 17.73
N ALA A 726 12.11 6.48 18.26
CA ALA A 726 13.52 6.55 18.67
C ALA A 726 13.75 5.97 20.07
N ARG A 727 14.74 5.09 20.19
CA ARG A 727 15.23 4.61 21.50
C ARG A 727 16.18 5.65 22.09
N LEU A 728 15.66 6.63 22.82
CA LEU A 728 16.48 7.72 23.38
C LEU A 728 17.08 7.42 24.74
N ASN A 729 16.51 6.45 25.49
CA ASN A 729 16.89 6.14 26.86
C ASN A 729 17.83 4.93 26.99
N GLN A 730 18.71 4.71 26.01
CA GLN A 730 19.77 3.69 26.10
C GLN A 730 20.81 4.07 27.16
N ARG A 731 21.61 3.10 27.61
CA ARG A 731 22.74 3.36 28.50
C ARG A 731 23.83 4.17 27.76
N THR A 732 24.60 4.93 28.49
CA THR A 732 25.84 5.47 27.94
C THR A 732 26.76 4.29 27.63
N PRO A 733 27.34 4.20 26.42
CA PRO A 733 28.25 3.12 26.06
C PRO A 733 29.43 2.96 27.00
N GLY A 734 30.03 1.77 27.00
CA GLY A 734 31.25 1.44 27.71
C GLY A 734 31.08 0.61 28.98
N SER A 735 29.89 0.55 29.60
CA SER A 735 29.61 -0.34 30.70
C SER A 735 28.11 -0.57 30.92
N LEU A 736 27.74 -1.81 31.21
CA LEU A 736 26.36 -2.18 31.60
C LEU A 736 25.96 -1.57 32.96
N SER A 737 26.91 -1.08 33.75
CA SER A 737 26.62 -0.36 34.98
C SER A 737 26.31 1.13 34.76
N ASN A 738 26.58 1.65 33.57
CA ASN A 738 26.29 3.04 33.27
C ASN A 738 24.76 3.27 33.35
N PRO A 739 24.32 4.43 33.85
CA PRO A 739 22.87 4.71 33.94
C PRO A 739 22.27 4.90 32.52
N ARG A 740 20.97 4.66 32.42
CA ARG A 740 20.21 5.02 31.23
C ARG A 740 20.17 6.55 31.13
N ARG A 741 20.62 7.10 29.99
CA ARG A 741 20.98 8.51 29.85
C ARG A 741 19.85 9.49 30.13
N VAL A 742 18.64 9.24 29.58
CA VAL A 742 17.48 10.13 29.78
C VAL A 742 16.99 10.04 31.23
N SER A 743 16.87 8.84 31.77
CA SER A 743 16.49 8.61 33.17
C SER A 743 17.48 9.25 34.13
N ALA A 744 18.79 9.17 33.86
CA ALA A 744 19.82 9.82 34.64
C ALA A 744 19.74 11.35 34.58
N ALA A 745 19.50 11.93 33.39
CA ALA A 745 19.33 13.37 33.23
C ALA A 745 18.08 13.89 33.96
N ILE A 746 17.01 13.13 33.97
CA ILE A 746 15.76 13.45 34.70
C ILE A 746 15.96 13.30 36.20
N GLY A 747 16.78 12.32 36.64
CA GLY A 747 16.98 11.95 38.05
C GLY A 747 15.97 10.94 38.57
N THR A 748 15.20 10.27 37.66
CA THR A 748 14.27 9.20 37.98
C THR A 748 14.07 8.30 36.76
N ASN A 749 13.61 7.06 36.99
CA ASN A 749 13.33 6.14 35.91
C ASN A 749 12.06 6.56 35.15
N LEU A 750 12.21 6.68 33.83
CA LEU A 750 11.05 6.69 32.92
C LEU A 750 10.50 5.30 32.89
N ASN A 751 9.44 4.91 33.27
CA ASN A 751 8.83 3.56 33.26
C ASN A 751 9.79 2.44 33.72
N PRO A 752 9.39 1.45 34.47
CA PRO A 752 10.25 0.33 34.89
C PRO A 752 10.94 -0.39 33.73
N ASN A 753 10.31 -0.41 32.53
CA ASN A 753 10.92 -0.91 31.28
C ASN A 753 11.54 0.22 30.49
N ALA A 754 12.58 0.82 31.01
CA ALA A 754 13.25 2.01 30.46
C ALA A 754 13.77 1.84 29.02
N ALA A 755 13.98 0.59 28.55
CA ALA A 755 14.34 0.29 27.16
C ALA A 755 13.20 0.57 26.15
N SER A 756 11.93 0.50 26.60
CA SER A 756 10.75 0.64 25.73
C SER A 756 10.32 2.08 25.51
N ASN A 757 10.92 3.06 26.18
CA ASN A 757 10.55 4.47 26.00
C ASN A 757 10.95 4.98 24.62
N ARG A 758 9.96 5.18 23.75
CA ARG A 758 10.14 5.45 22.33
C ARG A 758 9.20 6.57 21.88
N PRO A 759 9.64 7.83 21.90
CA PRO A 759 8.86 8.90 21.28
C PRO A 759 8.71 8.67 19.78
N ALA A 760 7.50 8.95 19.26
CA ALA A 760 7.27 9.09 17.84
C ALA A 760 7.82 10.46 17.40
N ILE A 761 8.76 10.47 16.50
CA ILE A 761 9.46 11.66 15.99
C ILE A 761 9.55 11.63 14.47
N SER A 762 9.79 12.77 13.84
CA SER A 762 9.95 12.96 12.40
C SER A 762 11.40 13.27 12.04
N ASN A 763 12.26 12.23 11.98
CA ASN A 763 13.68 12.43 11.72
C ASN A 763 14.28 11.41 10.73
N GLY A 764 13.48 10.52 10.18
CA GLY A 764 13.93 9.52 9.21
C GLY A 764 14.19 10.14 7.84
N LYS A 765 15.18 9.58 7.13
CA LYS A 765 15.54 9.94 5.76
C LYS A 765 15.59 8.68 4.90
N SER A 766 15.21 8.79 3.63
CA SER A 766 15.39 7.72 2.64
C SER A 766 15.86 8.26 1.31
N LYS A 767 16.48 7.41 0.52
CA LYS A 767 16.88 7.68 -0.84
C LYS A 767 16.61 6.46 -1.73
N TYR A 768 16.03 6.70 -2.89
CA TYR A 768 15.82 5.71 -3.93
C TYR A 768 16.29 6.26 -5.26
N ASP A 769 17.09 5.49 -6.00
CA ASP A 769 17.52 5.76 -7.37
C ASP A 769 17.23 4.53 -8.21
N ALA A 770 16.64 4.72 -9.39
CA ALA A 770 16.40 3.60 -10.32
C ALA A 770 16.45 4.02 -11.78
N LEU A 771 16.95 3.10 -12.61
CA LEU A 771 16.79 3.11 -14.07
C LEU A 771 15.79 2.01 -14.43
N ILE A 772 14.72 2.41 -15.12
CA ILE A 772 13.62 1.52 -15.52
C ILE A 772 13.60 1.44 -17.04
N LEU A 773 13.79 0.23 -17.57
CA LEU A 773 13.63 -0.07 -18.99
C LEU A 773 12.32 -0.82 -19.17
N SER A 774 11.49 -0.40 -20.11
CA SER A 774 10.22 -1.09 -20.36
C SER A 774 9.91 -1.19 -21.85
N ALA A 775 9.19 -2.26 -22.20
CA ALA A 775 8.61 -2.49 -23.51
C ALA A 775 7.17 -2.94 -23.34
N ARG A 776 6.24 -2.31 -24.04
CA ARG A 776 4.82 -2.62 -24.02
C ARG A 776 4.29 -2.78 -25.43
N ARG A 777 3.50 -3.85 -25.64
CA ARG A 777 2.71 -4.04 -26.85
C ARG A 777 1.28 -4.30 -26.44
N ARG A 778 0.34 -3.49 -26.98
CA ARG A 778 -1.09 -3.80 -26.79
C ARG A 778 -1.50 -4.95 -27.72
N LEU A 779 -2.60 -5.62 -27.39
CA LEU A 779 -3.10 -6.75 -28.14
C LEU A 779 -3.24 -6.42 -29.63
N SER A 780 -2.36 -6.98 -30.41
CA SER A 780 -2.34 -6.86 -31.88
C SER A 780 -1.88 -8.17 -32.45
N LYS A 781 -2.60 -8.67 -33.47
CA LYS A 781 -2.36 -9.98 -34.09
C LYS A 781 -2.21 -11.12 -33.08
N GLY A 782 -3.07 -11.10 -32.05
CA GLY A 782 -3.13 -12.12 -31.00
C GLY A 782 -2.02 -12.04 -29.94
N VAL A 783 -1.22 -10.96 -29.87
CA VAL A 783 -0.14 -10.83 -28.89
C VAL A 783 -0.24 -9.51 -28.13
N ASP A 784 -0.34 -9.60 -26.81
CA ASP A 784 -0.12 -8.51 -25.84
C ASP A 784 1.07 -8.84 -24.98
N PHE A 785 1.95 -7.89 -24.69
CA PHE A 785 3.00 -8.11 -23.68
C PHE A 785 3.44 -6.80 -22.99
N THR A 786 3.96 -6.96 -21.78
CA THR A 786 4.74 -5.94 -21.06
C THR A 786 5.97 -6.62 -20.45
N ALA A 787 7.13 -6.03 -20.68
CA ALA A 787 8.38 -6.39 -20.03
C ALA A 787 8.94 -5.14 -19.34
N SER A 788 9.43 -5.29 -18.11
CA SER A 788 10.03 -4.21 -17.35
C SER A 788 11.26 -4.72 -16.59
N TYR A 789 12.38 -4.05 -16.77
CA TYR A 789 13.60 -4.26 -16.01
C TYR A 789 13.92 -3.02 -15.19
N THR A 790 14.22 -3.20 -13.91
CA THR A 790 14.56 -2.12 -12.99
C THR A 790 15.92 -2.39 -12.36
N LEU A 791 16.86 -1.47 -12.54
CA LEU A 791 18.12 -1.39 -11.81
C LEU A 791 17.94 -0.34 -10.71
N ALA A 792 17.95 -0.73 -9.43
CA ALA A 792 17.61 0.18 -8.34
C ALA A 792 18.59 0.11 -7.16
N ARG A 793 18.60 1.18 -6.37
CA ARG A 793 19.21 1.26 -5.04
C ARG A 793 18.30 2.01 -4.10
N ALA A 794 18.05 1.43 -2.92
CA ALA A 794 17.25 2.05 -1.86
C ALA A 794 18.03 2.05 -0.55
N THR A 795 18.14 3.20 0.11
CA THR A 795 18.76 3.36 1.43
C THR A 795 17.86 4.16 2.35
N SER A 796 17.99 3.92 3.66
CA SER A 796 17.21 4.63 4.66
C SER A 796 17.94 4.64 6.00
N THR A 797 17.74 5.72 6.78
CA THR A 797 18.21 5.82 8.17
C THR A 797 17.29 5.10 9.15
N ILE A 798 16.15 4.60 8.71
CA ILE A 798 15.19 3.90 9.56
C ILE A 798 15.18 2.37 9.33
N GLY A 799 16.14 1.86 8.57
CA GLY A 799 16.40 0.42 8.38
C GLY A 799 15.49 -0.28 7.39
N SER A 800 14.21 0.00 7.40
CA SER A 800 13.21 -0.42 6.41
C SER A 800 12.86 0.77 5.52
N ALA A 801 12.31 0.50 4.34
CA ALA A 801 12.07 1.55 3.36
C ALA A 801 11.05 2.59 3.80
N VAL A 802 10.01 2.18 4.48
CA VAL A 802 8.93 3.01 5.01
C VAL A 802 8.15 2.25 6.09
N ASP A 803 8.73 1.21 6.68
CA ASP A 803 8.09 0.57 7.82
C ASP A 803 8.29 1.41 9.07
N GLN A 804 7.57 2.51 9.11
CA GLN A 804 7.48 3.42 10.25
C GLN A 804 7.01 2.69 11.52
N LEU A 805 6.46 1.47 11.40
CA LEU A 805 5.97 0.68 12.51
C LEU A 805 7.09 0.08 13.37
N ASN A 806 8.26 -0.21 12.78
CA ASN A 806 9.33 -0.97 13.44
C ASN A 806 10.72 -0.34 13.35
N ALA A 807 10.83 0.92 12.97
CA ALA A 807 12.10 1.64 12.89
C ALA A 807 12.72 1.82 14.30
N THR A 808 13.45 0.82 14.76
CA THR A 808 14.02 0.81 16.13
C THR A 808 15.48 0.40 16.20
N ASN A 809 16.12 0.10 15.06
CA ASN A 809 17.53 -0.26 15.06
C ASN A 809 18.39 0.99 15.23
N ILE A 810 18.82 1.26 16.45
CA ILE A 810 19.79 2.30 16.76
C ILE A 810 21.11 1.61 17.08
N VAL A 811 22.08 1.75 16.19
CA VAL A 811 23.43 1.19 16.33
C VAL A 811 24.38 2.18 16.97
N ASP A 812 24.09 3.48 16.83
CA ASP A 812 24.84 4.55 17.48
C ASP A 812 23.93 5.33 18.44
N PRO A 813 23.97 5.01 19.72
CA PRO A 813 23.15 5.69 20.71
C PRO A 813 23.49 7.18 20.88
N ASN A 814 24.66 7.64 20.46
CA ASN A 814 25.06 9.04 20.55
C ASN A 814 24.57 9.85 19.35
N ASN A 815 24.37 9.20 18.19
CA ASN A 815 23.83 9.82 16.99
C ASN A 815 22.83 8.88 16.27
N PRO A 816 21.65 8.65 16.84
CA PRO A 816 20.70 7.66 16.34
C PRO A 816 20.08 8.03 14.97
N PHE A 817 20.32 9.23 14.45
CA PHE A 817 19.58 9.73 13.28
C PHE A 817 20.46 10.04 12.06
N ASP A 818 21.71 10.47 12.25
CA ASP A 818 22.59 10.95 11.18
C ASP A 818 23.92 10.21 11.08
N SER A 819 24.11 9.14 11.86
CA SER A 819 25.29 8.30 11.75
C SER A 819 25.37 7.67 10.36
N PRO A 820 26.51 7.71 9.66
CA PRO A 820 26.70 6.99 8.40
C PRO A 820 26.37 5.51 8.49
N VAL A 821 26.63 4.90 9.66
CA VAL A 821 26.31 3.48 9.94
C VAL A 821 24.81 3.22 9.87
N GLN A 822 23.99 4.18 10.28
CA GLN A 822 22.53 4.05 10.27
C GLN A 822 21.93 4.17 8.87
N ASN A 823 22.60 4.81 7.92
CA ASN A 823 22.11 4.97 6.55
C ASN A 823 22.46 3.76 5.68
N GLY A 824 21.75 2.68 5.87
CA GLY A 824 21.94 1.40 5.19
C GLY A 824 20.90 1.09 4.11
N PRO A 825 21.10 -0.01 3.35
CA PRO A 825 20.14 -0.49 2.38
C PRO A 825 18.84 -0.95 3.07
N THR A 826 17.70 -0.77 2.39
CA THR A 826 16.38 -1.09 2.95
C THR A 826 16.07 -2.59 2.84
N THR A 827 15.65 -3.22 3.93
CA THR A 827 15.47 -4.67 4.03
C THR A 827 14.38 -5.24 3.15
N ASP A 828 13.39 -4.45 2.75
CA ASP A 828 12.20 -4.90 2.03
C ASP A 828 12.15 -4.44 0.56
N THR A 829 12.94 -3.44 0.16
CA THR A 829 12.83 -2.82 -1.16
C THR A 829 14.14 -2.66 -1.94
N ASP A 830 15.34 -2.76 -1.29
CA ASP A 830 16.63 -2.64 -1.99
C ASP A 830 16.99 -3.93 -2.75
N SER A 831 16.24 -4.21 -3.82
CA SER A 831 16.61 -5.23 -4.78
C SER A 831 17.30 -4.59 -5.98
N ARG A 832 18.57 -4.92 -6.20
CA ARG A 832 19.40 -4.29 -7.24
C ARG A 832 18.84 -4.49 -8.65
N HIS A 833 18.35 -5.69 -8.94
CA HIS A 833 17.78 -6.04 -10.23
C HIS A 833 16.39 -6.64 -10.04
N ARG A 834 15.41 -6.11 -10.75
CA ARG A 834 14.05 -6.66 -10.82
C ARG A 834 13.66 -6.81 -12.29
N LEU A 835 13.01 -7.92 -12.62
CA LEU A 835 12.47 -8.19 -13.94
C LEU A 835 11.03 -8.68 -13.80
N SER A 836 10.12 -8.07 -14.54
CA SER A 836 8.72 -8.45 -14.67
C SER A 836 8.40 -8.62 -16.15
N ILE A 837 7.88 -9.79 -16.55
CA ILE A 837 7.44 -10.06 -17.92
C ILE A 837 6.07 -10.70 -17.85
N SER A 838 5.09 -10.09 -18.52
CA SER A 838 3.75 -10.64 -18.68
C SER A 838 3.33 -10.60 -20.14
N ALA A 839 2.67 -11.64 -20.60
CA ALA A 839 2.15 -11.68 -21.97
C ALA A 839 0.79 -12.38 -22.02
N VAL A 840 0.03 -12.09 -23.06
CA VAL A 840 -1.18 -12.82 -23.43
C VAL A 840 -1.07 -13.16 -24.92
N PHE A 841 -1.13 -14.45 -25.23
CA PHE A 841 -1.15 -14.98 -26.58
C PHE A 841 -2.53 -15.56 -26.88
N GLU A 842 -3.23 -15.00 -27.86
CA GLU A 842 -4.45 -15.56 -28.41
C GLU A 842 -4.08 -16.51 -29.56
N LEU A 843 -4.37 -17.77 -29.38
CA LEU A 843 -3.99 -18.84 -30.31
C LEU A 843 -5.21 -19.33 -31.10
N PRO A 844 -5.02 -19.95 -32.28
CA PRO A 844 -6.11 -20.53 -33.04
C PRO A 844 -6.95 -21.51 -32.22
N GLY A 845 -8.24 -21.64 -32.56
CA GLY A 845 -9.17 -22.54 -31.88
C GLY A 845 -9.66 -22.05 -30.52
N GLY A 846 -9.50 -20.75 -30.22
CA GLY A 846 -9.98 -20.15 -28.96
C GLY A 846 -9.08 -20.43 -27.75
N PHE A 847 -7.86 -20.88 -27.96
CA PHE A 847 -6.88 -21.05 -26.89
C PHE A 847 -6.24 -19.72 -26.52
N ARG A 848 -5.92 -19.56 -25.25
CA ARG A 848 -5.16 -18.41 -24.71
C ARG A 848 -4.07 -18.93 -23.80
N LEU A 849 -2.85 -18.35 -23.93
CA LEU A 849 -1.70 -18.63 -23.09
C LEU A 849 -1.25 -17.31 -22.45
N ALA A 850 -1.14 -17.27 -21.12
CA ALA A 850 -0.72 -16.06 -20.42
C ALA A 850 0.35 -16.36 -19.35
N PRO A 851 1.65 -16.25 -19.70
CA PRO A 851 2.74 -16.33 -18.74
C PRO A 851 2.91 -15.01 -17.97
N PHE A 852 3.32 -15.13 -16.70
CA PHE A 852 3.71 -14.01 -15.86
C PHE A 852 4.95 -14.39 -15.05
N TYR A 853 6.10 -13.81 -15.41
CA TYR A 853 7.39 -14.05 -14.79
C TYR A 853 7.83 -12.87 -13.93
N LEU A 854 8.26 -13.17 -12.72
CA LEU A 854 8.83 -12.23 -11.76
C LEU A 854 10.19 -12.73 -11.30
N PHE A 855 11.17 -11.81 -11.27
CA PHE A 855 12.51 -12.06 -10.73
C PHE A 855 12.97 -10.83 -9.93
N ARG A 856 13.65 -11.09 -8.82
CA ARG A 856 14.41 -10.08 -8.08
C ARG A 856 15.68 -10.65 -7.46
N THR A 857 16.73 -9.82 -7.39
CA THR A 857 17.93 -10.16 -6.64
C THR A 857 17.65 -10.09 -5.13
N ALA A 858 18.58 -10.68 -4.36
CA ALA A 858 18.51 -10.76 -2.91
C ALA A 858 18.23 -9.41 -2.23
N LEU A 859 17.33 -9.43 -1.24
CA LEU A 859 17.10 -8.29 -0.34
C LEU A 859 18.18 -8.23 0.74
N PRO A 860 18.43 -7.03 1.31
CA PRO A 860 19.29 -6.85 2.47
C PRO A 860 18.74 -7.56 3.71
N ILE A 861 19.64 -7.92 4.59
CA ILE A 861 19.34 -8.54 5.88
C ILE A 861 20.01 -7.72 6.99
N ALA A 862 19.26 -7.45 8.06
CA ALA A 862 19.77 -6.80 9.26
C ALA A 862 20.58 -7.83 10.08
N LEU A 863 21.90 -7.92 9.81
CA LEU A 863 22.80 -8.74 10.61
C LEU A 863 23.08 -8.05 11.93
N ILE A 864 23.10 -8.82 13.01
CA ILE A 864 23.48 -8.37 14.36
C ILE A 864 24.59 -9.25 14.91
N ASP A 865 25.47 -8.69 15.75
CA ASP A 865 26.58 -9.46 16.36
C ASP A 865 26.08 -10.53 17.34
N GLY A 866 24.99 -10.29 18.05
CA GLY A 866 24.50 -11.18 19.11
C GLY A 866 25.11 -10.88 20.48
N ARG A 867 26.15 -10.05 20.52
CA ARG A 867 26.73 -9.47 21.74
C ARG A 867 26.37 -7.98 21.80
N ASP A 868 26.42 -7.42 22.98
CA ASP A 868 26.36 -5.98 23.18
C ASP A 868 27.81 -5.46 23.17
N LEU A 869 28.29 -5.05 22.00
CA LEU A 869 29.69 -4.68 21.76
C LEU A 869 30.02 -3.31 22.34
N ASN A 870 29.07 -2.40 22.35
CA ASN A 870 29.20 -1.06 22.82
C ASN A 870 28.81 -0.90 24.31
N LEU A 871 28.23 -1.96 24.91
CA LEU A 871 27.77 -2.02 26.30
C LEU A 871 26.72 -0.95 26.64
N ASP A 872 25.82 -0.67 25.73
CA ASP A 872 24.70 0.26 25.92
C ASP A 872 23.43 -0.42 26.49
N GLY A 873 23.47 -1.73 26.64
CA GLY A 873 22.38 -2.55 27.16
C GLY A 873 21.45 -3.12 26.08
N GLU A 874 21.76 -2.90 24.80
CA GLU A 874 21.01 -3.42 23.67
C GLU A 874 21.91 -4.35 22.83
N ARG A 875 21.33 -5.41 22.26
CA ARG A 875 22.06 -6.33 21.38
C ARG A 875 21.69 -6.05 19.92
N THR A 876 21.91 -4.82 19.48
CA THR A 876 21.60 -4.35 18.13
C THR A 876 22.83 -3.97 17.34
N ASP A 877 24.04 -4.24 17.88
CA ASP A 877 25.31 -3.91 17.26
C ASP A 877 25.49 -4.63 15.93
N ILE A 878 26.02 -3.91 14.94
CA ILE A 878 26.38 -4.52 13.68
C ILE A 878 27.66 -5.37 13.85
N PRO A 879 27.76 -6.50 13.14
CA PRO A 879 28.98 -7.33 13.18
C PRO A 879 30.12 -6.68 12.40
N ALA A 880 31.35 -7.07 12.67
CA ALA A 880 32.51 -6.58 11.92
C ALA A 880 32.52 -7.02 10.44
N ARG A 881 31.85 -8.12 10.12
CA ARG A 881 31.82 -8.71 8.76
C ARG A 881 30.39 -8.85 8.28
N ALA A 882 30.18 -8.60 7.00
CA ALA A 882 28.92 -8.81 6.31
C ALA A 882 28.91 -10.17 5.60
N PHE A 883 27.77 -10.84 5.60
CA PHE A 883 27.57 -12.14 4.99
C PHE A 883 26.40 -12.13 4.03
N ALA A 884 26.50 -12.94 2.97
CA ALA A 884 25.45 -13.17 2.00
C ALA A 884 25.18 -14.66 1.83
N VAL A 885 23.95 -15.02 1.52
CA VAL A 885 23.61 -16.35 1.06
C VAL A 885 24.23 -16.55 -0.32
N ASP A 886 25.13 -17.52 -0.45
CA ASP A 886 25.77 -17.89 -1.71
C ASP A 886 24.92 -18.89 -2.48
N SER A 887 24.52 -19.98 -1.81
CA SER A 887 23.63 -20.99 -2.40
C SER A 887 22.67 -21.56 -1.35
N PHE A 888 21.59 -22.14 -1.82
CA PHE A 888 20.62 -22.87 -1.02
C PHE A 888 20.57 -24.32 -1.51
N ASN A 889 20.78 -25.27 -0.58
CA ASN A 889 20.65 -26.70 -0.83
C ASN A 889 19.23 -27.13 -0.42
N SER A 890 18.39 -27.43 -1.43
CA SER A 890 17.02 -27.89 -1.16
C SER A 890 16.99 -29.26 -0.49
N ASP A 891 17.98 -30.16 -0.68
CA ASP A 891 17.92 -31.51 -0.14
C ASP A 891 17.91 -31.55 1.38
N ASN A 892 18.60 -30.62 2.03
CA ASN A 892 18.70 -30.54 3.49
C ASN A 892 18.21 -29.22 4.07
N GLY A 893 17.75 -28.26 3.27
CA GLY A 893 17.23 -26.96 3.69
C GLY A 893 18.28 -25.99 4.19
N THR A 894 19.56 -26.20 3.89
CA THR A 894 20.66 -25.37 4.39
C THR A 894 21.14 -24.35 3.37
N THR A 895 21.69 -23.25 3.86
CA THR A 895 22.40 -22.26 3.04
C THR A 895 23.90 -22.42 3.20
N THR A 896 24.64 -22.23 2.09
CA THR A 896 26.05 -21.85 2.18
C THR A 896 26.12 -20.32 2.19
N ILE A 897 27.01 -19.79 3.00
CA ILE A 897 27.20 -18.36 3.14
C ILE A 897 28.60 -17.97 2.68
N LYS A 898 28.70 -16.73 2.19
CA LYS A 898 30.00 -16.13 1.85
C LYS A 898 30.18 -14.82 2.59
N ASP A 899 31.40 -14.57 3.01
CA ASP A 899 31.82 -13.27 3.50
C ASP A 899 31.88 -12.29 2.32
N VAL A 900 31.24 -11.13 2.49
CA VAL A 900 31.19 -10.08 1.45
C VAL A 900 31.93 -8.80 1.85
N GLY A 901 32.71 -8.84 2.92
CA GLY A 901 33.54 -7.74 3.36
C GLY A 901 33.15 -7.15 4.72
N ALA A 902 33.55 -5.93 4.99
CA ALA A 902 33.21 -5.24 6.22
C ALA A 902 31.71 -4.88 6.25
N CYS A 903 31.09 -4.99 7.43
CA CYS A 903 29.75 -4.51 7.66
C CYS A 903 29.83 -3.03 8.10
N GLU A 904 29.71 -2.11 7.17
CA GLU A 904 29.89 -0.67 7.42
C GLU A 904 28.58 0.05 7.80
N THR A 905 27.44 -0.55 7.47
CA THR A 905 26.11 0.03 7.71
C THR A 905 25.15 -1.03 8.21
N VAL A 906 24.02 -0.60 8.79
CA VAL A 906 22.89 -1.48 9.08
C VAL A 906 22.45 -2.22 7.82
N ASN A 907 21.86 -3.41 7.98
CA ASN A 907 21.33 -4.22 6.87
C ASN A 907 22.41 -4.64 5.83
N CYS A 908 23.64 -4.86 6.29
CA CYS A 908 24.77 -5.19 5.43
C CYS A 908 24.71 -6.62 4.84
N GLY A 909 23.90 -7.52 5.42
CA GLY A 909 23.72 -8.88 4.90
C GLY A 909 22.91 -8.94 3.61
N ARG A 910 22.98 -10.07 2.90
CA ARG A 910 22.16 -10.34 1.71
C ARG A 910 21.55 -11.74 1.78
N GLY A 911 20.24 -11.80 1.53
CA GLY A 911 19.47 -13.03 1.46
C GLY A 911 19.69 -13.81 0.16
N TYR A 912 18.61 -14.39 -0.36
CA TYR A 912 18.62 -15.16 -1.59
C TYR A 912 17.76 -14.50 -2.67
N LYS A 913 18.09 -14.75 -3.94
CA LYS A 913 17.25 -14.28 -5.07
C LYS A 913 15.87 -14.93 -5.01
N GLN A 914 14.88 -14.27 -5.60
CA GLN A 914 13.54 -14.82 -5.74
C GLN A 914 13.10 -14.77 -7.19
N GLN A 915 12.44 -15.83 -7.64
CA GLN A 915 11.91 -15.93 -9.00
C GLN A 915 10.67 -16.82 -9.04
N GLN A 916 9.74 -16.47 -9.92
CA GLN A 916 8.49 -17.18 -10.08
C GLN A 916 7.95 -17.02 -11.49
N LEU A 917 7.57 -18.12 -12.12
CA LEU A 917 6.78 -18.13 -13.35
C LEU A 917 5.39 -18.66 -13.04
N ASN A 918 4.38 -17.84 -13.31
CA ASN A 918 2.97 -18.20 -13.27
C ASN A 918 2.47 -18.37 -14.70
N LEU A 919 1.61 -19.33 -14.93
CA LEU A 919 1.09 -19.63 -16.26
C LEU A 919 -0.40 -19.87 -16.18
N ARG A 920 -1.17 -19.20 -17.05
CA ARG A 920 -2.56 -19.52 -17.33
C ARG A 920 -2.69 -20.02 -18.76
N VAL A 921 -3.39 -21.14 -18.91
CA VAL A 921 -3.86 -21.66 -20.19
C VAL A 921 -5.37 -21.70 -20.12
N SER A 922 -6.04 -21.16 -21.11
CA SER A 922 -7.49 -21.26 -21.19
C SER A 922 -7.98 -21.53 -22.61
N LYS A 923 -9.19 -22.08 -22.69
CA LYS A 923 -9.89 -22.30 -23.95
C LYS A 923 -11.31 -21.78 -23.86
N VAL A 924 -11.67 -20.92 -24.82
CA VAL A 924 -13.01 -20.38 -24.97
C VAL A 924 -13.81 -21.24 -25.93
N PHE A 925 -14.99 -21.69 -25.50
CA PHE A 925 -15.99 -22.40 -26.28
C PHE A 925 -17.16 -21.46 -26.51
N HIS A 926 -17.47 -21.19 -27.76
CA HIS A 926 -18.63 -20.39 -28.15
C HIS A 926 -19.85 -21.30 -28.21
N LEU A 927 -20.87 -21.01 -27.38
CA LEU A 927 -22.12 -21.82 -27.31
C LEU A 927 -23.23 -21.31 -28.22
N GLY A 928 -22.98 -20.22 -28.91
CA GLY A 928 -23.93 -19.53 -29.76
C GLY A 928 -24.41 -18.19 -29.16
N GLY A 929 -24.84 -17.27 -30.01
CA GLY A 929 -25.19 -15.90 -29.62
C GLY A 929 -24.00 -15.22 -28.90
N ARG A 930 -24.20 -14.78 -27.66
CA ARG A 930 -23.17 -14.14 -26.80
C ARG A 930 -22.60 -15.07 -25.73
N ALA A 931 -23.18 -16.31 -25.64
CA ALA A 931 -22.81 -17.22 -24.58
C ALA A 931 -21.45 -17.90 -24.85
N ASN A 932 -20.55 -17.82 -23.89
CA ASN A 932 -19.24 -18.47 -23.95
C ASN A 932 -18.96 -19.22 -22.64
N VAL A 933 -18.27 -20.34 -22.75
CA VAL A 933 -17.62 -21.02 -21.61
C VAL A 933 -16.12 -20.98 -21.79
N GLU A 934 -15.41 -20.53 -20.81
CA GLU A 934 -13.94 -20.56 -20.74
C GLU A 934 -13.50 -21.60 -19.72
N ALA A 935 -12.81 -22.65 -20.18
CA ALA A 935 -12.10 -23.58 -19.30
C ALA A 935 -10.71 -23.03 -19.03
N ILE A 936 -10.29 -23.01 -17.75
CA ILE A 936 -9.09 -22.34 -17.28
C ILE A 936 -8.24 -23.33 -16.50
N GLY A 937 -6.95 -23.39 -16.81
CA GLY A 937 -5.92 -24.03 -16.00
C GLY A 937 -4.84 -23.02 -15.64
N GLU A 938 -4.52 -22.93 -14.34
CA GLU A 938 -3.47 -22.05 -13.86
C GLU A 938 -2.44 -22.82 -13.02
N LEU A 939 -1.18 -22.49 -13.22
CA LEU A 939 -0.07 -22.99 -12.42
C LEU A 939 0.71 -21.80 -11.86
N PHE A 940 0.72 -21.65 -10.55
CA PHE A 940 1.53 -20.68 -9.85
C PHE A 940 2.84 -21.32 -9.42
N ASN A 941 3.96 -20.62 -9.61
CA ASN A 941 5.30 -21.19 -9.44
C ASN A 941 5.51 -22.46 -10.28
N LEU A 942 5.28 -22.34 -11.59
CA LEU A 942 5.28 -23.47 -12.56
C LEU A 942 6.45 -24.45 -12.37
N PHE A 943 7.67 -23.94 -12.13
CA PHE A 943 8.87 -24.76 -11.98
C PHE A 943 9.11 -25.26 -10.55
N ASN A 944 8.18 -25.00 -9.64
CA ASN A 944 8.34 -25.33 -8.21
C ASN A 944 9.65 -24.77 -7.62
N THR A 945 9.99 -23.54 -8.01
CA THR A 945 11.23 -22.90 -7.55
C THR A 945 11.14 -22.63 -6.06
N VAL A 946 12.14 -23.05 -5.31
CA VAL A 946 12.24 -22.74 -3.88
C VAL A 946 12.81 -21.34 -3.71
N ASN A 947 12.09 -20.51 -2.98
CA ASN A 947 12.44 -19.12 -2.68
C ASN A 947 12.65 -18.94 -1.16
N PRO A 948 13.86 -19.17 -0.63
CA PRO A 948 14.17 -18.92 0.78
C PRO A 948 13.79 -17.49 1.18
N GLY A 949 13.07 -17.36 2.29
CA GLY A 949 12.54 -16.12 2.83
C GLY A 949 13.27 -15.65 4.09
N GLY A 950 12.58 -15.44 5.22
CA GLY A 950 13.21 -15.02 6.48
C GLY A 950 14.48 -15.83 6.82
N PHE A 951 15.48 -15.14 7.37
CA PHE A 951 16.77 -15.75 7.69
C PHE A 951 17.14 -15.48 9.14
N LEU A 952 17.92 -16.38 9.75
CA LEU A 952 18.55 -16.13 11.05
C LEU A 952 19.68 -15.11 10.86
N THR A 953 19.72 -14.09 11.72
CA THR A 953 20.50 -12.87 11.49
C THR A 953 21.66 -12.66 12.47
N VAL A 954 21.78 -13.51 13.47
CA VAL A 954 22.84 -13.43 14.48
C VAL A 954 24.14 -13.98 13.91
N VAL A 955 25.17 -13.13 13.84
CA VAL A 955 26.47 -13.49 13.27
C VAL A 955 27.33 -14.24 14.27
N ASN A 956 27.39 -13.76 15.50
CA ASN A 956 28.19 -14.37 16.57
C ASN A 956 27.29 -14.80 17.73
N THR A 957 27.63 -15.92 18.33
CA THR A 957 27.04 -16.34 19.61
C THR A 957 27.47 -15.40 20.75
N SER A 958 26.87 -15.54 21.92
CA SER A 958 27.28 -14.78 23.10
C SER A 958 28.73 -15.04 23.53
N SER A 959 29.32 -16.17 23.11
CA SER A 959 30.74 -16.50 23.33
C SER A 959 31.69 -15.87 22.30
N GLY A 960 31.15 -15.26 21.24
CA GLY A 960 31.92 -14.60 20.17
C GLY A 960 32.33 -15.52 19.02
N SER A 961 31.94 -16.81 19.02
CA SER A 961 32.11 -17.69 17.86
C SER A 961 31.01 -17.43 16.84
N GLN A 962 31.30 -17.64 15.56
CA GLN A 962 30.27 -17.53 14.51
C GLN A 962 29.13 -18.50 14.79
N ASP A 963 27.91 -18.00 14.66
CA ASP A 963 26.72 -18.82 14.82
C ASP A 963 26.58 -19.79 13.63
N PRO A 964 26.56 -21.10 13.86
CA PRO A 964 26.46 -22.09 12.78
C PRO A 964 25.13 -22.03 12.04
N THR A 965 24.13 -21.35 12.59
CA THR A 965 22.81 -21.18 11.96
C THR A 965 22.67 -19.88 11.19
N LEU A 966 23.72 -19.06 11.11
CA LEU A 966 23.70 -17.78 10.40
C LEU A 966 23.17 -17.94 8.98
N LEU A 967 22.21 -17.09 8.64
CA LEU A 967 21.54 -17.05 7.33
C LEU A 967 20.85 -18.37 6.92
N GLN A 968 20.55 -19.26 7.87
CA GLN A 968 19.63 -20.36 7.59
C GLN A 968 18.21 -19.83 7.42
N PRO A 969 17.46 -20.31 6.42
CA PRO A 969 16.10 -19.83 6.17
C PRO A 969 15.14 -20.31 7.25
N THR A 970 14.32 -19.39 7.75
CA THR A 970 13.26 -19.68 8.71
C THR A 970 11.90 -19.85 8.02
N THR A 971 11.77 -19.33 6.80
CA THR A 971 10.56 -19.41 5.99
C THR A 971 10.91 -19.52 4.51
N PHE A 972 9.95 -19.94 3.72
CA PHE A 972 10.03 -19.91 2.26
C PHE A 972 8.95 -18.98 1.71
N SER A 973 9.30 -18.18 0.71
CA SER A 973 8.35 -17.26 0.09
C SER A 973 7.45 -18.01 -0.87
N GLY A 974 6.17 -17.95 -0.60
CA GLY A 974 5.12 -18.37 -1.50
C GLY A 974 4.33 -17.18 -2.01
N ASP A 975 3.26 -17.49 -2.69
CA ASP A 975 2.26 -16.54 -3.15
C ASP A 975 1.08 -16.43 -2.15
N PHE A 976 -0.07 -15.97 -2.61
CA PHE A 976 -1.26 -15.70 -1.81
C PHE A 976 -1.53 -16.78 -0.76
N ARG A 977 -1.58 -16.38 0.52
CA ARG A 977 -1.51 -17.23 1.70
C ARG A 977 -0.28 -18.13 1.76
N ARG A 978 0.76 -17.71 1.06
CA ARG A 978 2.10 -18.28 1.10
C ARG A 978 2.15 -19.80 0.86
N PRO A 979 1.51 -20.33 -0.18
CA PRO A 979 1.94 -21.64 -0.64
C PRO A 979 3.36 -21.49 -1.19
N GLU A 980 4.29 -22.20 -0.60
CA GLU A 980 5.72 -22.17 -0.94
C GLU A 980 6.01 -22.87 -2.26
N GLN A 981 5.14 -23.77 -2.63
CA GLN A 981 5.28 -24.73 -3.71
C GLN A 981 4.54 -24.27 -4.98
N ARG A 982 4.68 -25.06 -6.04
CA ARG A 982 3.79 -24.97 -7.19
C ARG A 982 2.35 -25.31 -6.78
N VAL A 983 1.43 -24.43 -7.16
CA VAL A 983 0.01 -24.60 -6.92
C VAL A 983 -0.75 -24.64 -8.23
N GLY A 984 -1.55 -25.68 -8.42
CA GLY A 984 -2.47 -25.81 -9.55
C GLY A 984 -3.87 -25.28 -9.22
N GLN A 985 -4.51 -24.68 -10.20
CA GLN A 985 -5.90 -24.20 -10.12
C GLN A 985 -6.62 -24.56 -11.41
N LEU A 986 -7.84 -25.05 -11.27
CA LEU A 986 -8.77 -25.26 -12.38
C LEU A 986 -9.93 -24.27 -12.26
N GLY A 987 -10.44 -23.79 -13.37
CA GLY A 987 -11.54 -22.86 -13.37
C GLY A 987 -12.46 -23.02 -14.57
N LEU A 988 -13.71 -22.63 -14.35
CA LEU A 988 -14.71 -22.44 -15.40
C LEU A 988 -15.27 -21.04 -15.28
N ARG A 989 -15.47 -20.37 -16.43
CA ARG A 989 -16.11 -19.07 -16.49
C ARG A 989 -17.15 -19.09 -17.61
N PHE A 990 -18.38 -18.79 -17.27
CA PHE A 990 -19.47 -18.59 -18.21
C PHE A 990 -19.71 -17.10 -18.40
N THR A 991 -19.88 -16.62 -19.62
CA THR A 991 -20.21 -15.23 -19.96
C THR A 991 -21.35 -15.22 -21.00
N PHE A 992 -22.25 -14.21 -20.90
CA PHE A 992 -23.40 -14.08 -21.81
C PHE A 992 -23.75 -12.62 -22.08
#